data_f35d33715a8060ff974ee21756951201
#
_entry.id   f35d33715a8060ff974ee21756951201
#
_cell.length_a   1.000
_cell.length_b   1.000
_cell.length_c   1.000
_cell.angle_alpha   90.00
_cell.angle_beta   90.00
_cell.angle_gamma   90.00
#
_symmetry.space_group_name_H-M   'P 1'
#
loop_
_entity.id
_entity.type
_entity.pdbx_description
1 polymer ?
#
loop_
_entity_poly.entity_id
_entity_poly.type
_entity_poly.pdbx_seq_one_letter_code
_entity_poly.pdbx_strand_id
1 'polypeptide(L)'
;MVDTANTAAESHDSKPLRVGLDIGSTTVKAVVLDQTNALNDVLFSDYRRHHANVRATVAGLLKDIHQTLVDLGRGDEPIRLAITGSGGLTLADNLHVPFIQEVIAETRAIDEEYPQADVIIELGGEDAKITYLKPTPEQRMNGSCAGGTGAFIDQMATLLDTDASGLNDYAKDYKTLYPIASRCGVFAKTDLQPLINDGAAKPDLAASIFTAVATQTIAGLASGRPIHGTVIFLGGPLFFMSELREAFHRALAGKVDEFIVPTDAHLYVAYGSALIAGEPDGIDVDGVHFEPRTCGDIIAALDDLKNLPANTPTMPPLFSSDQEREAFNERHHREHIHIGTLEGAKGPHFLGIDAGSTTIKATLVNDDREIVWSSYATNEGSPLTAAINIVKKIQSELPEGAWIARSCATGYGEGLITTGLHLDEGVVETMAHYRGAEMVSPGVTAVIDIGGQDMKYLAITDGVIDSIAVNEACSSGCGSFLQTFAQSMGLTIQEFTQAALNSDHPVDLGSRCTVFMNSSVKQAQKEGASMENIAAGLCYSVVRNALYKVIKLRDSGELGDTVVVQGGTFLNDAVLRAFELLTEREVTRPNIAGLMGAFGAALTARMHYEDVADDDAEVSAGQSADMAGSDDVSAEHDHEVVIDGVHHTASNILSGDDLDNMSMTSERDVCKLCQNHCKLTITTFADGSRYVTGNRCERGGDAKKKRSDRPNLYDYKYKRCFAYRRLTDKKATRGEIGIPRVLNMYENYPFWFTLLTSLGFKVMISGRSSHELFETGIESIA
;
A
#
# COMPACT_ATOMS: atom_id res chain seq x y z
N MET A 1 -22.49 -65.36 -57.05
CA MET A 1 -22.83 -65.11 -55.66
C MET A 1 -21.55 -64.62 -55.02
N VAL A 2 -21.45 -63.38 -54.88
CA VAL A 2 -20.32 -62.73 -54.22
C VAL A 2 -20.87 -62.01 -52.97
N ASP A 3 -20.47 -62.56 -51.85
CA ASP A 3 -20.77 -61.93 -50.53
C ASP A 3 -20.02 -60.67 -50.41
N THR A 4 -20.72 -59.53 -50.27
CA THR A 4 -20.17 -58.27 -49.89
C THR A 4 -20.24 -58.21 -48.38
N ALA A 5 -19.08 -58.40 -47.74
CA ALA A 5 -18.90 -58.13 -46.32
C ALA A 5 -19.04 -56.61 -46.05
N ASN A 6 -20.08 -56.32 -45.33
CA ASN A 6 -20.33 -54.96 -44.81
C ASN A 6 -19.44 -54.74 -43.57
N THR A 7 -18.30 -54.07 -43.73
CA THR A 7 -17.51 -53.57 -42.60
C THR A 7 -18.22 -52.34 -42.06
N ALA A 8 -19.07 -52.57 -41.06
CA ALA A 8 -19.52 -51.48 -40.19
C ALA A 8 -18.29 -50.89 -39.46
N ALA A 9 -17.99 -49.63 -39.72
CA ALA A 9 -17.09 -48.86 -38.91
C ALA A 9 -17.69 -48.79 -37.49
N GLU A 10 -17.02 -49.42 -36.53
CA GLU A 10 -17.31 -49.19 -35.12
C GLU A 10 -17.02 -47.72 -34.85
N SER A 11 -18.08 -46.93 -34.64
CA SER A 11 -17.96 -45.59 -34.03
C SER A 11 -17.38 -45.81 -32.64
N HIS A 12 -16.12 -45.46 -32.44
CA HIS A 12 -15.59 -45.26 -31.11
C HIS A 12 -16.43 -44.16 -30.44
N ASP A 13 -17.34 -44.59 -29.60
CA ASP A 13 -18.09 -43.74 -28.69
C ASP A 13 -17.11 -43.31 -27.58
N SER A 14 -16.12 -42.47 -27.93
CA SER A 14 -15.18 -41.93 -26.97
C SER A 14 -15.94 -40.94 -26.11
N LYS A 15 -15.98 -41.21 -24.81
CA LYS A 15 -16.57 -40.24 -23.86
C LYS A 15 -15.84 -38.90 -24.00
N PRO A 16 -16.57 -37.79 -23.97
CA PRO A 16 -15.96 -36.47 -24.11
C PRO A 16 -14.93 -36.19 -23.00
N LEU A 17 -13.88 -35.47 -23.35
CA LEU A 17 -12.89 -34.97 -22.40
C LEU A 17 -13.54 -33.98 -21.46
N ARG A 18 -12.98 -33.82 -20.27
CA ARG A 18 -13.51 -32.95 -19.21
C ARG A 18 -12.57 -31.80 -18.99
N VAL A 19 -13.09 -30.58 -19.11
CA VAL A 19 -12.31 -29.37 -18.96
C VAL A 19 -12.92 -28.51 -17.84
N GLY A 20 -12.11 -28.16 -16.86
CA GLY A 20 -12.46 -27.21 -15.82
C GLY A 20 -11.63 -25.94 -15.96
N LEU A 21 -12.32 -24.80 -16.02
CA LEU A 21 -11.69 -23.47 -16.00
C LEU A 21 -12.07 -22.76 -14.70
N ASP A 22 -11.09 -22.40 -13.91
CA ASP A 22 -11.26 -21.50 -12.77
C ASP A 22 -10.78 -20.10 -13.17
N ILE A 23 -11.73 -19.18 -13.29
CA ILE A 23 -11.50 -17.78 -13.64
C ILE A 23 -11.57 -16.94 -12.35
N GLY A 24 -10.46 -16.90 -11.64
CA GLY A 24 -10.34 -16.11 -10.42
C GLY A 24 -10.16 -14.63 -10.71
N SER A 25 -9.95 -13.87 -9.65
CA SER A 25 -9.82 -12.41 -9.69
C SER A 25 -8.51 -11.91 -10.32
N THR A 26 -7.45 -12.72 -10.31
CA THR A 26 -6.12 -12.35 -10.83
C THR A 26 -5.56 -13.37 -11.81
N THR A 27 -6.09 -14.59 -11.79
CA THR A 27 -5.55 -15.74 -12.54
C THR A 27 -6.65 -16.56 -13.19
N VAL A 28 -6.31 -17.22 -14.30
CA VAL A 28 -7.10 -18.27 -14.91
C VAL A 28 -6.33 -19.58 -14.79
N LYS A 29 -7.01 -20.64 -14.38
CA LYS A 29 -6.45 -21.98 -14.31
C LYS A 29 -7.29 -22.91 -15.17
N ALA A 30 -6.64 -23.89 -15.75
CA ALA A 30 -7.28 -24.90 -16.57
C ALA A 30 -6.79 -26.29 -16.17
N VAL A 31 -7.69 -27.25 -16.17
CA VAL A 31 -7.39 -28.68 -16.02
C VAL A 31 -8.18 -29.48 -17.05
N VAL A 32 -7.51 -30.40 -17.78
CA VAL A 32 -8.13 -31.29 -18.74
C VAL A 32 -7.92 -32.72 -18.26
N LEU A 33 -9.03 -33.42 -18.01
CA LEU A 33 -9.07 -34.81 -17.60
C LEU A 33 -9.58 -35.72 -18.73
N ASP A 34 -9.02 -36.93 -18.80
CA ASP A 34 -9.49 -37.99 -19.67
C ASP A 34 -10.50 -38.91 -18.94
N GLN A 35 -10.20 -40.18 -18.84
CA GLN A 35 -11.12 -41.21 -18.29
C GLN A 35 -10.92 -41.41 -16.78
N THR A 36 -9.75 -41.11 -16.28
CA THR A 36 -9.42 -41.22 -14.85
C THR A 36 -9.75 -39.93 -14.10
N ASN A 37 -10.03 -40.03 -12.80
CA ASN A 37 -10.22 -38.89 -11.94
C ASN A 37 -8.90 -38.42 -11.28
N ALA A 38 -7.81 -39.16 -11.46
CA ALA A 38 -6.56 -38.83 -10.78
C ALA A 38 -5.93 -37.54 -11.32
N LEU A 39 -5.58 -36.63 -10.43
CA LEU A 39 -4.90 -35.37 -10.80
C LEU A 39 -3.52 -35.61 -11.44
N ASN A 40 -2.90 -36.76 -11.18
CA ASN A 40 -1.63 -37.14 -11.80
C ASN A 40 -1.75 -37.60 -13.28
N ASP A 41 -2.98 -37.83 -13.77
CA ASP A 41 -3.26 -38.29 -15.12
C ASP A 41 -3.93 -37.21 -15.98
N VAL A 42 -3.67 -35.92 -15.69
CA VAL A 42 -4.20 -34.81 -16.47
C VAL A 42 -3.52 -34.74 -17.84
N LEU A 43 -4.31 -34.48 -18.89
CA LEU A 43 -3.78 -34.23 -20.22
C LEU A 43 -3.18 -32.86 -20.39
N PHE A 44 -3.70 -31.87 -19.64
CA PHE A 44 -3.24 -30.49 -19.65
C PHE A 44 -3.60 -29.85 -18.33
N SER A 45 -2.67 -29.03 -17.79
CA SER A 45 -2.95 -28.11 -16.71
C SER A 45 -2.11 -26.86 -16.87
N ASP A 46 -2.69 -25.70 -16.54
CA ASP A 46 -1.96 -24.43 -16.59
C ASP A 46 -2.55 -23.40 -15.62
N TYR A 47 -1.71 -22.44 -15.21
CA TYR A 47 -2.01 -21.37 -14.29
C TYR A 47 -1.44 -20.06 -14.84
N ARG A 48 -2.30 -19.09 -15.20
CA ARG A 48 -1.89 -17.82 -15.82
C ARG A 48 -2.48 -16.59 -15.13
N ARG A 49 -1.68 -15.55 -14.97
CA ARG A 49 -2.19 -14.22 -14.63
C ARG A 49 -2.87 -13.60 -15.85
N HIS A 50 -4.08 -13.07 -15.70
CA HIS A 50 -4.84 -12.48 -16.81
C HIS A 50 -4.60 -10.97 -16.99
N HIS A 51 -3.90 -10.29 -16.08
CA HIS A 51 -3.56 -8.87 -16.18
C HIS A 51 -4.75 -8.02 -16.66
N ALA A 52 -5.90 -8.20 -16.04
CA ALA A 52 -7.17 -7.56 -16.42
C ALA A 52 -7.77 -7.96 -17.79
N ASN A 53 -7.09 -8.79 -18.57
CA ASN A 53 -7.57 -9.26 -19.88
C ASN A 53 -8.02 -10.73 -19.82
N VAL A 54 -9.12 -10.97 -19.10
CA VAL A 54 -9.66 -12.33 -18.86
C VAL A 54 -9.96 -13.05 -20.17
N ARG A 55 -10.68 -12.38 -21.11
CA ARG A 55 -11.09 -13.01 -22.39
C ARG A 55 -9.91 -13.49 -23.23
N ALA A 56 -8.89 -12.64 -23.38
CA ALA A 56 -7.71 -13.01 -24.16
C ALA A 56 -6.92 -14.15 -23.48
N THR A 57 -6.82 -14.15 -22.15
CA THR A 57 -6.14 -15.21 -21.41
C THR A 57 -6.88 -16.54 -21.54
N VAL A 58 -8.21 -16.56 -21.42
CA VAL A 58 -9.02 -17.75 -21.62
C VAL A 58 -8.91 -18.26 -23.06
N ALA A 59 -8.98 -17.36 -24.05
CA ALA A 59 -8.80 -17.73 -25.46
C ALA A 59 -7.41 -18.31 -25.72
N GLY A 60 -6.36 -17.77 -25.09
CA GLY A 60 -5.01 -18.32 -25.16
C GLY A 60 -4.93 -19.72 -24.56
N LEU A 61 -5.47 -19.91 -23.35
CA LEU A 61 -5.52 -21.23 -22.70
C LEU A 61 -6.25 -22.28 -23.52
N LEU A 62 -7.42 -21.94 -24.09
CA LEU A 62 -8.18 -22.87 -24.92
C LEU A 62 -7.43 -23.24 -26.22
N LYS A 63 -6.67 -22.29 -26.80
CA LYS A 63 -5.80 -22.58 -27.96
C LYS A 63 -4.68 -23.55 -27.59
N ASP A 64 -4.07 -23.38 -26.43
CA ASP A 64 -3.00 -24.28 -25.97
C ASP A 64 -3.55 -25.66 -25.58
N ILE A 65 -4.75 -25.72 -24.99
CA ILE A 65 -5.47 -26.98 -24.79
C ILE A 65 -5.72 -27.65 -26.15
N HIS A 66 -6.28 -26.93 -27.12
CA HIS A 66 -6.55 -27.47 -28.46
C HIS A 66 -5.27 -27.98 -29.12
N GLN A 67 -4.17 -27.21 -29.08
CA GLN A 67 -2.88 -27.62 -29.65
C GLN A 67 -2.35 -28.90 -28.98
N THR A 68 -2.42 -28.96 -27.65
CA THR A 68 -2.02 -30.17 -26.89
C THR A 68 -2.84 -31.38 -27.32
N LEU A 69 -4.15 -31.21 -27.48
CA LEU A 69 -5.03 -32.29 -27.95
C LEU A 69 -4.72 -32.71 -29.41
N VAL A 70 -4.41 -31.75 -30.28
CA VAL A 70 -3.95 -32.03 -31.67
C VAL A 70 -2.65 -32.84 -31.66
N ASP A 71 -1.68 -32.45 -30.84
CA ASP A 71 -0.39 -33.13 -30.70
C ASP A 71 -0.55 -34.58 -30.18
N LEU A 72 -1.60 -34.82 -29.38
CA LEU A 72 -2.00 -36.15 -28.91
C LEU A 72 -2.86 -36.93 -29.94
N GLY A 73 -3.18 -36.34 -31.11
CA GLY A 73 -4.05 -36.91 -32.11
C GLY A 73 -5.55 -36.88 -31.75
N ARG A 74 -5.95 -36.01 -30.81
CA ARG A 74 -7.29 -35.91 -30.21
C ARG A 74 -7.96 -34.55 -30.43
N GLY A 75 -7.47 -33.73 -31.38
CA GLY A 75 -7.90 -32.34 -31.60
C GLY A 75 -9.38 -32.14 -31.89
N ASP A 76 -10.03 -33.15 -32.53
CA ASP A 76 -11.45 -33.11 -32.89
C ASP A 76 -12.35 -33.78 -31.82
N GLU A 77 -11.77 -34.28 -30.73
CA GLU A 77 -12.56 -34.88 -29.66
C GLU A 77 -13.44 -33.83 -28.96
N PRO A 78 -14.70 -34.17 -28.68
CA PRO A 78 -15.58 -33.27 -27.96
C PRO A 78 -15.13 -33.15 -26.50
N ILE A 79 -15.22 -31.94 -25.96
CA ILE A 79 -14.96 -31.61 -24.56
C ILE A 79 -16.26 -31.21 -23.86
N ARG A 80 -16.38 -31.51 -22.58
CA ARG A 80 -17.34 -30.91 -21.65
C ARG A 80 -16.62 -29.88 -20.83
N LEU A 81 -17.01 -28.61 -21.02
CA LEU A 81 -16.43 -27.47 -20.33
C LEU A 81 -17.30 -27.04 -19.15
N ALA A 82 -16.70 -26.91 -17.98
CA ALA A 82 -17.27 -26.25 -16.83
C ALA A 82 -16.43 -25.02 -16.46
N ILE A 83 -17.09 -23.94 -16.11
CA ILE A 83 -16.44 -22.71 -15.66
C ILE A 83 -16.80 -22.45 -14.20
N THR A 84 -15.81 -22.02 -13.44
CA THR A 84 -15.94 -21.58 -12.04
C THR A 84 -15.11 -20.31 -11.81
N GLY A 85 -15.11 -19.83 -10.60
CA GLY A 85 -14.33 -18.65 -10.20
C GLY A 85 -15.11 -17.35 -10.27
N SER A 86 -14.71 -16.39 -9.45
CA SER A 86 -15.42 -15.11 -9.29
C SER A 86 -15.52 -14.28 -10.58
N GLY A 87 -14.64 -14.50 -11.56
CA GLY A 87 -14.65 -13.89 -12.88
C GLY A 87 -15.40 -14.66 -13.96
N GLY A 88 -15.86 -15.89 -13.67
CA GLY A 88 -16.31 -16.84 -14.69
C GLY A 88 -17.79 -16.75 -15.09
N LEU A 89 -18.67 -16.23 -14.22
CA LEU A 89 -20.12 -16.29 -14.40
C LEU A 89 -20.58 -15.69 -15.73
N THR A 90 -20.23 -14.45 -15.99
CA THR A 90 -20.63 -13.76 -17.24
C THR A 90 -20.08 -14.47 -18.49
N LEU A 91 -18.89 -15.06 -18.40
CA LEU A 91 -18.31 -15.79 -19.52
C LEU A 91 -19.03 -17.14 -19.74
N ALA A 92 -19.39 -17.83 -18.66
CA ALA A 92 -20.16 -19.07 -18.71
C ALA A 92 -21.53 -18.84 -19.38
N ASP A 93 -22.25 -17.78 -18.96
CA ASP A 93 -23.54 -17.38 -19.55
C ASP A 93 -23.41 -17.10 -21.05
N ASN A 94 -22.40 -16.30 -21.44
CA ASN A 94 -22.19 -15.93 -22.84
C ASN A 94 -21.79 -17.12 -23.72
N LEU A 95 -21.06 -18.08 -23.16
CA LEU A 95 -20.65 -19.31 -23.86
C LEU A 95 -21.72 -20.42 -23.82
N HIS A 96 -22.78 -20.23 -23.02
CA HIS A 96 -23.80 -21.24 -22.74
C HIS A 96 -23.18 -22.54 -22.20
N VAL A 97 -22.28 -22.40 -21.20
CA VAL A 97 -21.67 -23.53 -20.49
C VAL A 97 -21.99 -23.44 -18.99
N PRO A 98 -22.05 -24.57 -18.27
CA PRO A 98 -22.37 -24.56 -16.85
C PRO A 98 -21.36 -23.77 -16.03
N PHE A 99 -21.88 -22.96 -15.10
CA PHE A 99 -21.10 -22.30 -14.06
C PHE A 99 -21.19 -23.09 -12.75
N ILE A 100 -20.05 -23.50 -12.21
CA ILE A 100 -19.97 -24.24 -10.95
C ILE A 100 -19.52 -23.28 -9.84
N GLN A 101 -20.23 -23.27 -8.72
CA GLN A 101 -19.79 -22.50 -7.57
C GLN A 101 -18.46 -23.04 -7.04
N GLU A 102 -17.54 -22.14 -6.68
CA GLU A 102 -16.18 -22.49 -6.23
C GLU A 102 -16.21 -23.47 -5.05
N VAL A 103 -17.10 -23.28 -4.07
CA VAL A 103 -17.23 -24.18 -2.92
C VAL A 103 -17.59 -25.61 -3.33
N ILE A 104 -18.43 -25.76 -4.34
CA ILE A 104 -18.83 -27.08 -4.84
C ILE A 104 -17.66 -27.75 -5.57
N ALA A 105 -16.98 -27.01 -6.42
CA ALA A 105 -15.80 -27.50 -7.15
C ALA A 105 -14.67 -27.89 -6.17
N GLU A 106 -14.33 -27.00 -5.23
CA GLU A 106 -13.32 -27.23 -4.21
C GLU A 106 -13.62 -28.48 -3.38
N THR A 107 -14.84 -28.58 -2.84
CA THR A 107 -15.26 -29.72 -2.02
C THR A 107 -15.20 -31.01 -2.81
N ARG A 108 -15.67 -30.99 -4.06
CA ARG A 108 -15.65 -32.20 -4.94
C ARG A 108 -14.23 -32.70 -5.17
N ALA A 109 -13.27 -31.78 -5.38
CA ALA A 109 -11.86 -32.15 -5.56
C ALA A 109 -11.24 -32.75 -4.29
N ILE A 110 -11.56 -32.18 -3.14
CA ILE A 110 -11.04 -32.65 -1.86
C ILE A 110 -11.68 -33.99 -1.45
N ASP A 111 -12.97 -34.20 -1.69
CA ASP A 111 -13.63 -35.49 -1.43
C ASP A 111 -13.02 -36.63 -2.28
N GLU A 112 -12.53 -36.32 -3.49
CA GLU A 112 -11.86 -37.32 -4.35
C GLU A 112 -10.48 -37.71 -3.83
N GLU A 113 -9.66 -36.73 -3.42
CA GLU A 113 -8.23 -36.93 -3.10
C GLU A 113 -7.96 -37.04 -1.60
N TYR A 114 -8.73 -36.33 -0.76
CA TYR A 114 -8.49 -36.22 0.67
C TYR A 114 -9.79 -36.34 1.49
N PRO A 115 -10.53 -37.46 1.43
CA PRO A 115 -11.83 -37.63 2.11
C PRO A 115 -11.73 -37.53 3.64
N GLN A 116 -10.52 -37.63 4.22
CA GLN A 116 -10.29 -37.45 5.65
C GLN A 116 -10.26 -36.00 6.09
N ALA A 117 -10.14 -35.03 5.19
CA ALA A 117 -10.01 -33.60 5.52
C ALA A 117 -11.18 -33.08 6.37
N ASP A 118 -10.88 -32.17 7.28
CA ASP A 118 -11.85 -31.52 8.14
C ASP A 118 -12.05 -30.03 7.77
N VAL A 119 -10.98 -29.35 7.42
CA VAL A 119 -11.00 -27.91 7.09
C VAL A 119 -10.09 -27.64 5.89
N ILE A 120 -10.54 -26.75 5.01
CA ILE A 120 -9.75 -26.19 3.93
C ILE A 120 -9.47 -24.73 4.25
N ILE A 121 -8.23 -24.28 4.08
CA ILE A 121 -7.84 -22.88 4.06
C ILE A 121 -7.33 -22.58 2.66
N GLU A 122 -8.07 -21.77 1.91
CA GLU A 122 -7.70 -21.33 0.58
C GLU A 122 -7.34 -19.84 0.59
N LEU A 123 -6.19 -19.50 0.04
CA LEU A 123 -5.80 -18.14 -0.25
C LEU A 123 -5.69 -17.94 -1.75
N GLY A 124 -6.58 -17.11 -2.28
CA GLY A 124 -6.58 -16.68 -3.66
C GLY A 124 -5.82 -15.38 -3.86
N GLY A 125 -5.94 -14.81 -5.06
CA GLY A 125 -5.38 -13.51 -5.40
C GLY A 125 -5.98 -12.38 -4.57
N GLU A 126 -7.30 -12.38 -4.38
CA GLU A 126 -8.01 -11.35 -3.60
C GLU A 126 -9.05 -11.92 -2.64
N ASP A 127 -9.26 -13.22 -2.67
CA ASP A 127 -10.18 -13.92 -1.81
C ASP A 127 -9.41 -14.81 -0.84
N ALA A 128 -9.87 -14.85 0.40
CA ALA A 128 -9.43 -15.80 1.41
C ALA A 128 -10.66 -16.56 1.89
N LYS A 129 -10.55 -17.87 2.01
CA LYS A 129 -11.67 -18.75 2.35
C LYS A 129 -11.25 -19.75 3.42
N ILE A 130 -12.19 -20.07 4.31
CA ILE A 130 -12.12 -21.23 5.20
C ILE A 130 -13.37 -22.06 4.98
N THR A 131 -13.19 -23.31 4.55
CA THR A 131 -14.29 -24.25 4.32
C THR A 131 -14.21 -25.37 5.35
N TYR A 132 -15.21 -25.45 6.22
CA TYR A 132 -15.39 -26.55 7.16
C TYR A 132 -16.17 -27.65 6.44
N LEU A 133 -15.59 -28.84 6.32
CA LEU A 133 -16.19 -29.91 5.53
C LEU A 133 -17.23 -30.72 6.30
N LYS A 134 -17.13 -30.78 7.62
CA LYS A 134 -17.98 -31.62 8.46
C LYS A 134 -18.80 -30.82 9.48
N PRO A 135 -20.06 -31.18 9.79
CA PRO A 135 -20.83 -32.32 9.22
C PRO A 135 -21.36 -32.05 7.81
N THR A 136 -21.47 -30.80 7.39
CA THR A 136 -21.85 -30.33 6.06
C THR A 136 -20.91 -29.19 5.67
N PRO A 137 -20.53 -29.06 4.39
CA PRO A 137 -19.66 -27.98 3.96
C PRO A 137 -20.23 -26.61 4.33
N GLU A 138 -19.43 -25.81 5.05
CA GLU A 138 -19.70 -24.41 5.38
C GLU A 138 -18.50 -23.57 5.00
N GLN A 139 -18.64 -22.74 3.99
CA GLN A 139 -17.58 -21.82 3.54
C GLN A 139 -17.77 -20.44 4.14
N ARG A 140 -16.69 -19.87 4.61
CA ARG A 140 -16.57 -18.47 5.03
C ARG A 140 -15.52 -17.79 4.19
N MET A 141 -15.86 -16.65 3.66
CA MET A 141 -15.02 -15.89 2.75
C MET A 141 -14.94 -14.43 3.20
N ASN A 142 -13.80 -13.77 2.93
CA ASN A 142 -13.68 -12.34 3.12
C ASN A 142 -14.59 -11.60 2.11
N GLY A 143 -15.53 -10.80 2.61
CA GLY A 143 -16.55 -10.18 1.75
C GLY A 143 -16.03 -9.04 0.86
N SER A 144 -15.23 -8.13 1.39
CA SER A 144 -14.88 -6.87 0.69
C SER A 144 -13.43 -6.45 0.84
N CYS A 145 -12.66 -7.10 1.69
CA CYS A 145 -11.31 -6.69 2.03
C CYS A 145 -10.30 -7.71 1.51
N ALA A 146 -9.40 -7.29 0.62
CA ALA A 146 -8.30 -8.12 0.15
C ALA A 146 -7.18 -8.35 1.20
N GLY A 147 -7.35 -7.89 2.42
CA GLY A 147 -6.44 -8.19 3.51
C GLY A 147 -6.33 -9.69 3.76
N GLY A 148 -5.13 -10.21 3.91
CA GLY A 148 -4.90 -11.64 4.06
C GLY A 148 -4.89 -12.44 2.75
N THR A 149 -4.74 -11.80 1.59
CA THR A 149 -4.77 -12.43 0.27
C THR A 149 -3.47 -12.19 -0.52
N GLY A 150 -3.34 -12.82 -1.69
CA GLY A 150 -2.19 -12.64 -2.56
C GLY A 150 -1.96 -11.19 -2.98
N ALA A 151 -3.00 -10.44 -3.30
CA ALA A 151 -2.89 -9.03 -3.67
C ALA A 151 -2.37 -8.16 -2.51
N PHE A 152 -2.72 -8.49 -1.26
CA PHE A 152 -2.14 -7.83 -0.10
C PHE A 152 -0.64 -8.14 0.02
N ILE A 153 -0.25 -9.41 -0.20
CA ILE A 153 1.16 -9.82 -0.17
C ILE A 153 1.96 -9.11 -1.25
N ASP A 154 1.44 -9.03 -2.49
CA ASP A 154 2.06 -8.30 -3.61
C ASP A 154 2.26 -6.81 -3.28
N GLN A 155 1.27 -6.16 -2.65
CA GLN A 155 1.38 -4.77 -2.19
C GLN A 155 2.45 -4.58 -1.12
N MET A 156 2.56 -5.50 -0.18
CA MET A 156 3.57 -5.43 0.88
C MET A 156 4.97 -5.74 0.35
N ALA A 157 5.08 -6.65 -0.61
CA ALA A 157 6.34 -6.95 -1.29
C ALA A 157 6.87 -5.70 -2.04
N THR A 158 5.99 -5.01 -2.78
CA THR A 158 6.33 -3.76 -3.46
C THR A 158 6.85 -2.69 -2.47
N LEU A 159 6.30 -2.64 -1.26
CA LEU A 159 6.75 -1.70 -0.22
C LEU A 159 8.20 -1.98 0.23
N LEU A 160 8.63 -3.24 0.17
CA LEU A 160 9.98 -3.70 0.50
C LEU A 160 10.90 -3.79 -0.73
N ASP A 161 10.43 -3.26 -1.87
CA ASP A 161 11.14 -3.30 -3.16
C ASP A 161 11.50 -4.73 -3.58
N THR A 162 10.49 -5.61 -3.60
CA THR A 162 10.62 -7.01 -4.01
C THR A 162 9.27 -7.52 -4.54
N ASP A 163 9.24 -8.76 -4.98
CA ASP A 163 8.03 -9.49 -5.34
C ASP A 163 7.63 -10.50 -4.24
N ALA A 164 6.53 -11.23 -4.46
CA ALA A 164 6.04 -12.22 -3.52
C ALA A 164 7.06 -13.34 -3.24
N SER A 165 7.85 -13.75 -4.25
CA SER A 165 8.92 -14.74 -4.09
C SER A 165 10.07 -14.21 -3.24
N GLY A 166 10.53 -13.00 -3.54
CA GLY A 166 11.58 -12.33 -2.76
C GLY A 166 11.14 -12.04 -1.32
N LEU A 167 9.85 -11.71 -1.12
CA LEU A 167 9.30 -11.56 0.24
C LEU A 167 9.36 -12.88 1.02
N ASN A 168 9.02 -14.00 0.36
CA ASN A 168 9.15 -15.33 0.95
C ASN A 168 10.59 -15.67 1.28
N ASP A 169 11.55 -15.32 0.41
CA ASP A 169 12.97 -15.55 0.66
C ASP A 169 13.49 -14.70 1.82
N TYR A 170 13.11 -13.43 1.91
CA TYR A 170 13.47 -12.59 3.07
C TYR A 170 12.97 -13.19 4.38
N ALA A 171 11.72 -13.68 4.41
CA ALA A 171 11.11 -14.18 5.63
C ALA A 171 11.80 -15.40 6.23
N LYS A 172 12.66 -16.12 5.48
CA LYS A 172 13.43 -17.27 5.98
C LYS A 172 14.44 -16.91 7.07
N ASP A 173 15.00 -15.69 7.01
CA ASP A 173 16.11 -15.25 7.87
C ASP A 173 15.67 -14.29 8.98
N TYR A 174 14.38 -14.25 9.32
CA TYR A 174 13.88 -13.35 10.34
C TYR A 174 14.40 -13.68 11.75
N LYS A 175 14.58 -12.65 12.55
CA LYS A 175 14.98 -12.75 13.94
C LYS A 175 13.92 -12.26 14.91
N THR A 176 13.07 -11.37 14.47
CA THR A 176 12.05 -10.73 15.29
C THR A 176 10.76 -10.53 14.52
N LEU A 177 9.62 -10.67 15.19
CA LEU A 177 8.30 -10.36 14.63
C LEU A 177 7.79 -9.03 15.20
N TYR A 178 7.37 -8.15 14.32
CA TYR A 178 6.69 -6.90 14.66
C TYR A 178 5.19 -7.12 14.75
N PRO A 179 4.49 -6.49 15.70
CA PRO A 179 3.05 -6.46 15.70
C PRO A 179 2.56 -5.56 14.56
N ILE A 180 1.99 -6.17 13.53
CA ILE A 180 1.36 -5.49 12.40
C ILE A 180 -0.13 -5.70 12.50
N ALA A 181 -0.93 -4.65 12.27
CA ALA A 181 -2.37 -4.73 12.32
C ALA A 181 -2.90 -5.76 11.32
N SER A 182 -3.60 -6.75 11.82
CA SER A 182 -4.17 -7.87 11.05
C SER A 182 -5.63 -7.64 10.64
N ARG A 183 -6.05 -6.38 10.40
CA ARG A 183 -7.45 -6.05 10.10
C ARG A 183 -7.69 -5.56 8.69
N CYS A 184 -6.76 -4.82 8.11
CA CYS A 184 -6.90 -4.19 6.80
C CYS A 184 -5.52 -3.86 6.25
N GLY A 185 -5.31 -4.04 4.94
CA GLY A 185 -4.06 -3.71 4.27
C GLY A 185 -3.60 -2.26 4.46
N VAL A 186 -4.55 -1.33 4.61
CA VAL A 186 -4.26 0.08 4.90
C VAL A 186 -3.59 0.24 6.26
N PHE A 187 -4.16 -0.38 7.31
CA PHE A 187 -3.56 -0.31 8.65
C PHE A 187 -2.24 -1.06 8.75
N ALA A 188 -2.12 -2.22 8.10
CA ALA A 188 -0.86 -2.94 8.03
C ALA A 188 0.25 -2.08 7.41
N LYS A 189 -0.07 -1.35 6.33
CA LYS A 189 0.85 -0.42 5.69
C LYS A 189 1.23 0.76 6.60
N THR A 190 0.27 1.31 7.32
CA THR A 190 0.50 2.38 8.31
C THR A 190 1.43 1.92 9.44
N ASP A 191 1.39 0.64 9.82
CA ASP A 191 2.31 0.09 10.82
C ASP A 191 3.68 -0.23 10.23
N LEU A 192 3.74 -0.68 8.97
CA LEU A 192 5.01 -1.02 8.30
C LEU A 192 5.84 0.20 7.93
N GLN A 193 5.20 1.26 7.47
CA GLN A 193 5.91 2.42 6.93
C GLN A 193 6.86 3.08 7.94
N PRO A 194 6.45 3.34 9.21
CA PRO A 194 7.37 3.82 10.23
C PRO A 194 8.52 2.84 10.49
N LEU A 195 8.27 1.53 10.50
CA LEU A 195 9.31 0.52 10.72
C LEU A 195 10.35 0.52 9.60
N ILE A 196 9.91 0.69 8.35
CA ILE A 196 10.80 0.84 7.18
C ILE A 196 11.66 2.10 7.33
N ASN A 197 11.03 3.22 7.64
CA ASN A 197 11.70 4.50 7.81
C ASN A 197 12.72 4.46 8.99
N ASP A 198 12.41 3.69 10.03
CA ASP A 198 13.28 3.45 11.18
C ASP A 198 14.40 2.42 10.92
N GLY A 199 14.50 1.89 9.69
CA GLY A 199 15.54 0.95 9.30
C GLY A 199 15.34 -0.47 9.82
N ALA A 200 14.11 -0.93 10.05
CA ALA A 200 13.83 -2.31 10.42
C ALA A 200 14.28 -3.28 9.32
N ALA A 201 14.83 -4.44 9.72
CA ALA A 201 15.36 -5.41 8.77
C ALA A 201 14.26 -6.00 7.87
N LYS A 202 14.50 -6.04 6.55
CA LYS A 202 13.56 -6.62 5.57
C LYS A 202 13.11 -8.05 5.93
N PRO A 203 13.97 -8.97 6.40
CA PRO A 203 13.57 -10.30 6.87
C PRO A 203 12.51 -10.27 7.98
N ASP A 204 12.71 -9.42 8.98
CA ASP A 204 11.79 -9.29 10.11
C ASP A 204 10.43 -8.72 9.65
N LEU A 205 10.44 -7.74 8.75
CA LEU A 205 9.23 -7.17 8.17
C LEU A 205 8.47 -8.19 7.33
N ALA A 206 9.16 -8.97 6.50
CA ALA A 206 8.56 -10.00 5.65
C ALA A 206 7.86 -11.10 6.48
N ALA A 207 8.54 -11.63 7.49
CA ALA A 207 7.93 -12.61 8.40
C ALA A 207 6.76 -12.05 9.21
N SER A 208 6.81 -10.76 9.57
CA SER A 208 5.74 -10.05 10.27
C SER A 208 4.52 -9.86 9.38
N ILE A 209 4.71 -9.57 8.09
CA ILE A 209 3.64 -9.49 7.08
C ILE A 209 2.93 -10.85 6.96
N PHE A 210 3.66 -11.95 6.79
CA PHE A 210 3.05 -13.28 6.71
C PHE A 210 2.31 -13.67 7.99
N THR A 211 2.84 -13.27 9.15
CA THR A 211 2.15 -13.47 10.44
C THR A 211 0.84 -12.68 10.50
N ALA A 212 0.83 -11.44 10.00
CA ALA A 212 -0.38 -10.63 9.92
C ALA A 212 -1.41 -11.24 8.96
N VAL A 213 -0.98 -11.76 7.79
CA VAL A 213 -1.85 -12.48 6.83
C VAL A 213 -2.51 -13.69 7.50
N ALA A 214 -1.73 -14.56 8.12
CA ALA A 214 -2.25 -15.76 8.79
C ALA A 214 -3.23 -15.40 9.91
N THR A 215 -2.86 -14.43 10.77
CA THR A 215 -3.72 -13.98 11.87
C THR A 215 -5.01 -13.36 11.37
N GLN A 216 -4.95 -12.55 10.31
CA GLN A 216 -6.14 -11.92 9.71
C GLN A 216 -7.10 -12.97 9.12
N THR A 217 -6.55 -13.94 8.38
CA THR A 217 -7.36 -15.01 7.78
C THR A 217 -8.06 -15.83 8.87
N ILE A 218 -7.31 -16.26 9.87
CA ILE A 218 -7.86 -17.07 10.97
C ILE A 218 -8.88 -16.26 11.77
N ALA A 219 -8.51 -15.08 12.26
CA ALA A 219 -9.38 -14.28 13.10
C ALA A 219 -10.62 -13.76 12.37
N GLY A 220 -10.43 -13.29 11.13
CA GLY A 220 -11.52 -12.72 10.34
C GLY A 220 -12.54 -13.74 9.85
N LEU A 221 -12.08 -14.91 9.42
CA LEU A 221 -12.94 -15.91 8.78
C LEU A 221 -13.42 -16.99 9.77
N ALA A 222 -12.58 -17.48 10.65
CA ALA A 222 -13.01 -18.49 11.62
C ALA A 222 -14.03 -17.91 12.60
N SER A 223 -13.95 -16.60 12.94
CA SER A 223 -14.92 -15.90 13.80
C SER A 223 -15.24 -16.69 15.09
N GLY A 224 -14.20 -17.22 15.72
CA GLY A 224 -14.31 -18.01 16.95
C GLY A 224 -14.67 -19.49 16.76
N ARG A 225 -14.96 -19.97 15.54
CA ARG A 225 -15.11 -21.41 15.27
C ARG A 225 -13.74 -22.07 15.26
N PRO A 226 -13.54 -23.18 16.00
CA PRO A 226 -12.24 -23.84 16.07
C PRO A 226 -11.82 -24.39 14.70
N ILE A 227 -10.55 -24.22 14.35
CA ILE A 227 -9.88 -24.91 13.26
C ILE A 227 -9.13 -26.09 13.88
N HIS A 228 -9.49 -27.32 13.52
CA HIS A 228 -8.94 -28.55 14.12
C HIS A 228 -8.96 -29.70 13.11
N GLY A 229 -8.36 -30.83 13.46
CA GLY A 229 -8.29 -32.03 12.64
C GLY A 229 -7.28 -31.89 11.51
N THR A 230 -7.59 -32.46 10.34
CA THR A 230 -6.75 -32.38 9.15
C THR A 230 -7.10 -31.14 8.35
N VAL A 231 -6.13 -30.23 8.20
CA VAL A 231 -6.28 -28.95 7.48
C VAL A 231 -5.55 -29.04 6.12
N ILE A 232 -6.29 -28.75 5.05
CA ILE A 232 -5.74 -28.68 3.69
C ILE A 232 -5.46 -27.22 3.32
N PHE A 233 -4.27 -26.94 2.80
CA PHE A 233 -3.89 -25.65 2.25
C PHE A 233 -4.05 -25.63 0.73
N LEU A 234 -4.87 -24.70 0.22
CA LEU A 234 -5.11 -24.50 -1.21
C LEU A 234 -4.82 -23.07 -1.65
N GLY A 235 -4.78 -22.88 -2.97
CA GLY A 235 -4.58 -21.59 -3.62
C GLY A 235 -3.10 -21.22 -3.82
N GLY A 236 -2.86 -20.28 -4.75
CA GLY A 236 -1.52 -19.90 -5.18
C GLY A 236 -0.61 -19.42 -4.03
N PRO A 237 -1.03 -18.46 -3.19
CA PRO A 237 -0.19 -17.99 -2.08
C PRO A 237 0.27 -19.11 -1.15
N LEU A 238 -0.60 -20.00 -0.74
CA LEU A 238 -0.22 -21.12 0.15
C LEU A 238 0.57 -22.21 -0.58
N PHE A 239 0.40 -22.35 -1.89
CA PHE A 239 1.20 -23.29 -2.68
C PHE A 239 2.63 -22.80 -2.88
N PHE A 240 2.84 -21.55 -3.30
CA PHE A 240 4.15 -21.02 -3.66
C PHE A 240 4.98 -20.50 -2.48
N MET A 241 4.37 -20.07 -1.36
CA MET A 241 5.07 -19.40 -0.26
C MET A 241 5.19 -20.28 0.98
N SER A 242 6.38 -20.86 1.20
CA SER A 242 6.68 -21.72 2.35
C SER A 242 6.54 -20.97 3.68
N GLU A 243 7.04 -19.74 3.75
CA GLU A 243 7.05 -18.97 5.00
C GLU A 243 5.65 -18.45 5.40
N LEU A 244 4.76 -18.30 4.43
CA LEU A 244 3.36 -18.06 4.72
C LEU A 244 2.71 -19.28 5.38
N ARG A 245 2.98 -20.49 4.89
CA ARG A 245 2.52 -21.73 5.55
C ARG A 245 3.06 -21.86 6.97
N GLU A 246 4.35 -21.55 7.16
CA GLU A 246 4.95 -21.54 8.49
C GLU A 246 4.30 -20.53 9.44
N ALA A 247 3.82 -19.39 8.94
CA ALA A 247 3.06 -18.44 9.73
C ALA A 247 1.71 -19.04 10.19
N PHE A 248 1.00 -19.78 9.31
CA PHE A 248 -0.21 -20.51 9.68
C PHE A 248 0.08 -21.64 10.67
N HIS A 249 1.17 -22.41 10.47
CA HIS A 249 1.59 -23.46 11.43
C HIS A 249 1.82 -22.87 12.81
N ARG A 250 2.51 -21.74 12.93
CA ARG A 250 2.71 -21.04 14.22
C ARG A 250 1.39 -20.58 14.86
N ALA A 251 0.49 -19.99 14.07
CA ALA A 251 -0.78 -19.46 14.56
C ALA A 251 -1.77 -20.53 15.02
N LEU A 252 -1.70 -21.73 14.43
CA LEU A 252 -2.57 -22.86 14.70
C LEU A 252 -1.87 -23.99 15.51
N ALA A 253 -0.66 -23.74 16.01
CA ALA A 253 0.11 -24.71 16.78
C ALA A 253 -0.70 -25.28 17.97
N GLY A 254 -0.72 -26.60 18.07
CA GLY A 254 -1.45 -27.32 19.12
C GLY A 254 -2.98 -27.34 18.97
N LYS A 255 -3.53 -26.82 17.87
CA LYS A 255 -4.96 -26.83 17.55
C LYS A 255 -5.31 -27.77 16.40
N VAL A 256 -4.38 -28.01 15.49
CA VAL A 256 -4.51 -28.79 14.26
C VAL A 256 -3.69 -30.07 14.41
N ASP A 257 -4.25 -31.19 13.98
CA ASP A 257 -3.59 -32.51 14.06
C ASP A 257 -2.61 -32.71 12.91
N GLU A 258 -2.99 -32.29 11.69
CA GLU A 258 -2.20 -32.45 10.48
C GLU A 258 -2.45 -31.31 9.50
N PHE A 259 -1.38 -30.82 8.83
CA PHE A 259 -1.45 -29.90 7.71
C PHE A 259 -1.00 -30.62 6.42
N ILE A 260 -1.82 -30.52 5.38
CA ILE A 260 -1.53 -31.09 4.07
C ILE A 260 -1.49 -29.97 3.03
N VAL A 261 -0.44 -29.98 2.22
CA VAL A 261 -0.35 -29.17 1.00
C VAL A 261 -0.37 -30.11 -0.17
N PRO A 262 -1.49 -30.23 -0.90
CA PRO A 262 -1.55 -31.10 -2.06
C PRO A 262 -0.52 -30.73 -3.14
N THR A 263 -0.10 -31.73 -3.92
CA THR A 263 0.57 -31.44 -5.19
C THR A 263 -0.40 -30.64 -6.07
N ASP A 264 0.09 -29.57 -6.68
CA ASP A 264 -0.74 -28.69 -7.51
C ASP A 264 -1.96 -28.06 -6.78
N ALA A 265 -1.81 -27.78 -5.48
CA ALA A 265 -2.84 -27.17 -4.60
C ALA A 265 -3.50 -25.91 -5.19
N HIS A 266 -2.85 -25.23 -6.12
CA HIS A 266 -3.34 -24.06 -6.82
C HIS A 266 -4.32 -24.36 -7.97
N LEU A 267 -4.50 -25.63 -8.36
CA LEU A 267 -5.37 -26.08 -9.45
C LEU A 267 -6.67 -26.76 -8.98
N TYR A 268 -6.85 -26.99 -7.67
CA TYR A 268 -7.92 -27.83 -7.13
C TYR A 268 -9.32 -27.37 -7.50
N VAL A 269 -9.56 -26.08 -7.60
CA VAL A 269 -10.88 -25.55 -7.99
C VAL A 269 -11.18 -25.85 -9.47
N ALA A 270 -10.19 -25.69 -10.37
CA ALA A 270 -10.32 -26.08 -11.77
C ALA A 270 -10.46 -27.59 -11.92
N TYR A 271 -9.69 -28.36 -11.14
CA TYR A 271 -9.78 -29.83 -11.12
C TYR A 271 -11.18 -30.31 -10.69
N GLY A 272 -11.73 -29.77 -9.60
CA GLY A 272 -13.08 -30.09 -9.15
C GLY A 272 -14.14 -29.75 -10.19
N SER A 273 -14.01 -28.67 -10.92
CA SER A 273 -14.90 -28.31 -12.02
C SER A 273 -14.82 -29.32 -13.16
N ALA A 274 -13.60 -29.84 -13.51
CA ALA A 274 -13.42 -30.88 -14.50
C ALA A 274 -14.02 -32.24 -14.06
N LEU A 275 -13.95 -32.56 -12.75
CA LEU A 275 -14.61 -33.74 -12.19
C LEU A 275 -16.12 -33.69 -12.38
N ILE A 276 -16.74 -32.54 -12.01
CA ILE A 276 -18.19 -32.33 -12.13
C ILE A 276 -18.65 -32.38 -13.59
N ALA A 277 -17.87 -31.85 -14.53
CA ALA A 277 -18.16 -31.92 -15.95
C ALA A 277 -18.24 -33.38 -16.48
N GLY A 278 -17.65 -34.34 -15.76
CA GLY A 278 -17.65 -35.75 -16.11
C GLY A 278 -18.79 -36.58 -15.51
N GLU A 279 -19.58 -36.04 -14.59
CA GLU A 279 -20.63 -36.75 -13.90
C GLU A 279 -21.79 -37.12 -14.85
N PRO A 280 -22.29 -38.41 -14.80
CA PRO A 280 -23.23 -38.90 -15.82
C PRO A 280 -24.61 -38.24 -15.79
N ASP A 281 -25.04 -37.84 -14.60
CA ASP A 281 -26.36 -37.26 -14.34
C ASP A 281 -26.33 -35.76 -14.34
N GLY A 282 -25.45 -35.14 -15.18
CA GLY A 282 -25.12 -33.75 -15.28
C GLY A 282 -26.07 -32.88 -14.47
N ILE A 283 -25.62 -32.39 -13.34
CA ILE A 283 -26.41 -31.46 -12.53
C ILE A 283 -26.80 -30.35 -13.49
N ASP A 284 -28.11 -30.20 -13.76
CA ASP A 284 -28.65 -29.02 -14.37
C ASP A 284 -28.33 -27.87 -13.46
N VAL A 285 -27.23 -27.19 -13.74
CA VAL A 285 -26.87 -25.99 -13.01
C VAL A 285 -27.62 -24.85 -13.68
N ASP A 286 -28.67 -24.38 -13.03
CA ASP A 286 -29.54 -23.31 -13.51
C ASP A 286 -30.16 -23.56 -14.90
N GLY A 287 -30.40 -24.84 -15.27
CA GLY A 287 -31.01 -25.24 -16.55
C GLY A 287 -30.06 -25.29 -17.75
N VAL A 288 -28.74 -25.18 -17.51
CA VAL A 288 -27.71 -25.32 -18.56
C VAL A 288 -27.08 -26.69 -18.52
N HIS A 289 -27.14 -27.40 -19.68
CA HIS A 289 -26.62 -28.74 -19.82
C HIS A 289 -25.13 -28.78 -20.24
N PHE A 290 -24.43 -29.82 -19.85
CA PHE A 290 -23.04 -30.09 -20.32
C PHE A 290 -23.08 -30.63 -21.76
N GLU A 291 -23.31 -29.79 -22.76
CA GLU A 291 -23.23 -30.19 -24.15
C GLU A 291 -21.77 -30.31 -24.60
N PRO A 292 -21.38 -31.52 -25.13
CA PRO A 292 -20.05 -31.68 -25.68
C PRO A 292 -19.84 -30.81 -26.93
N ARG A 293 -18.76 -30.03 -26.95
CA ARG A 293 -18.36 -29.15 -28.08
C ARG A 293 -16.88 -29.33 -28.35
N THR A 294 -16.42 -29.02 -29.56
CA THR A 294 -14.96 -28.99 -29.80
C THR A 294 -14.33 -27.76 -29.21
N CYS A 295 -13.02 -27.81 -28.90
CA CYS A 295 -12.27 -26.62 -28.50
C CYS A 295 -12.37 -25.50 -29.55
N GLY A 296 -12.39 -25.86 -30.84
CA GLY A 296 -12.53 -24.92 -31.95
C GLY A 296 -13.84 -24.14 -31.91
N ASP A 297 -14.96 -24.81 -31.63
CA ASP A 297 -16.28 -24.16 -31.53
C ASP A 297 -16.34 -23.16 -30.37
N ILE A 298 -15.70 -23.47 -29.24
CA ILE A 298 -15.66 -22.60 -28.06
C ILE A 298 -14.77 -21.40 -28.31
N ILE A 299 -13.63 -21.59 -28.99
CA ILE A 299 -12.73 -20.47 -29.36
C ILE A 299 -13.44 -19.54 -30.35
N ALA A 300 -14.19 -20.05 -31.33
CA ALA A 300 -14.95 -19.23 -32.26
C ALA A 300 -16.04 -18.43 -31.54
N ALA A 301 -16.77 -19.04 -30.61
CA ALA A 301 -17.77 -18.35 -29.79
C ALA A 301 -17.15 -17.22 -28.95
N LEU A 302 -15.93 -17.43 -28.38
CA LEU A 302 -15.21 -16.37 -27.66
C LEU A 302 -14.80 -15.20 -28.56
N ASP A 303 -14.41 -15.46 -29.80
CA ASP A 303 -14.01 -14.42 -30.73
C ASP A 303 -15.22 -13.54 -31.13
N ASP A 304 -16.43 -14.12 -31.23
CA ASP A 304 -17.67 -13.37 -31.48
C ASP A 304 -18.03 -12.41 -30.33
N LEU A 305 -17.65 -12.72 -29.11
CA LEU A 305 -17.91 -11.88 -27.92
C LEU A 305 -17.02 -10.63 -27.84
N LYS A 306 -16.00 -10.47 -28.69
CA LYS A 306 -15.07 -9.31 -28.65
C LYS A 306 -15.75 -7.97 -28.92
N ASN A 307 -16.89 -7.97 -29.61
CA ASN A 307 -17.59 -6.78 -30.09
C ASN A 307 -18.78 -6.34 -29.21
N LEU A 308 -18.99 -6.96 -28.06
CA LEU A 308 -20.09 -6.56 -27.18
C LEU A 308 -19.74 -5.26 -26.43
N PRO A 309 -20.60 -4.23 -26.45
CA PRO A 309 -20.36 -2.98 -25.71
C PRO A 309 -20.37 -3.23 -24.20
N ALA A 310 -19.48 -2.53 -23.48
CA ALA A 310 -19.52 -2.52 -22.02
C ALA A 310 -20.75 -1.76 -21.50
N ASN A 311 -21.41 -2.27 -20.49
CA ASN A 311 -22.59 -1.64 -19.86
C ASN A 311 -22.21 -1.00 -18.52
N THR A 312 -21.18 -0.13 -18.52
CA THR A 312 -20.68 0.56 -17.32
C THR A 312 -21.02 2.04 -17.35
N PRO A 313 -21.29 2.69 -16.19
CA PRO A 313 -21.35 4.15 -16.11
C PRO A 313 -20.03 4.77 -16.53
N THR A 314 -20.09 5.88 -17.31
CA THR A 314 -18.90 6.52 -17.86
C THR A 314 -18.75 7.97 -17.40
N MET A 315 -17.51 8.44 -17.42
CA MET A 315 -17.08 9.83 -17.23
C MET A 315 -16.75 10.46 -18.60
N PRO A 316 -16.67 11.78 -18.70
CA PRO A 316 -16.14 12.42 -19.89
C PRO A 316 -14.71 11.95 -20.23
N PRO A 317 -14.34 11.86 -21.52
CA PRO A 317 -12.95 11.59 -21.89
C PRO A 317 -12.02 12.69 -21.36
N LEU A 318 -10.77 12.35 -21.12
CA LEU A 318 -9.78 13.32 -20.61
C LEU A 318 -9.54 14.46 -21.62
N PHE A 319 -9.58 14.14 -22.89
CA PHE A 319 -9.51 15.12 -23.98
C PHE A 319 -10.58 14.84 -25.02
N SER A 320 -11.24 15.91 -25.47
CA SER A 320 -12.28 15.83 -26.52
C SER A 320 -11.70 15.97 -27.93
N SER A 321 -10.44 16.43 -28.05
CA SER A 321 -9.74 16.59 -29.32
C SER A 321 -8.21 16.65 -29.13
N ASP A 322 -7.46 16.37 -30.20
CA ASP A 322 -6.01 16.51 -30.23
C ASP A 322 -5.56 17.95 -29.97
N GLN A 323 -6.33 18.94 -30.46
CA GLN A 323 -6.02 20.35 -30.22
C GLN A 323 -6.10 20.73 -28.74
N GLU A 324 -7.07 20.18 -28.00
CA GLU A 324 -7.17 20.38 -26.55
C GLU A 324 -5.99 19.76 -25.83
N ARG A 325 -5.57 18.57 -26.26
CA ARG A 325 -4.40 17.88 -25.71
C ARG A 325 -3.10 18.66 -25.99
N GLU A 326 -2.92 19.21 -27.18
CA GLU A 326 -1.77 20.05 -27.51
C GLU A 326 -1.72 21.31 -26.64
N ALA A 327 -2.84 22.02 -26.49
CA ALA A 327 -2.91 23.21 -25.63
C ALA A 327 -2.61 22.90 -24.15
N PHE A 328 -3.07 21.77 -23.65
CA PHE A 328 -2.74 21.27 -22.31
C PHE A 328 -1.23 21.01 -22.19
N ASN A 329 -0.63 20.32 -23.15
CA ASN A 329 0.80 20.02 -23.15
C ASN A 329 1.64 21.31 -23.19
N GLU A 330 1.32 22.27 -24.06
CA GLU A 330 2.03 23.56 -24.13
C GLU A 330 1.99 24.30 -22.80
N ARG A 331 0.86 24.27 -22.07
CA ARG A 331 0.70 24.93 -20.77
C ARG A 331 1.56 24.28 -19.71
N HIS A 332 1.58 22.94 -19.64
CA HIS A 332 2.22 22.18 -18.56
C HIS A 332 3.67 21.79 -18.81
N HIS A 333 4.22 22.00 -20.02
CA HIS A 333 5.64 21.80 -20.30
C HIS A 333 6.46 23.11 -20.18
N ARG A 334 5.87 24.18 -19.67
CA ARG A 334 6.62 25.42 -19.39
C ARG A 334 7.60 25.18 -18.26
N GLU A 335 8.80 25.71 -18.41
CA GLU A 335 9.80 25.75 -17.37
C GLU A 335 9.44 26.85 -16.37
N HIS A 336 9.18 26.48 -15.12
CA HIS A 336 8.89 27.41 -14.02
C HIS A 336 10.12 27.68 -13.16
N ILE A 337 10.99 26.66 -13.01
CA ILE A 337 12.27 26.76 -12.33
C ILE A 337 13.35 26.36 -13.31
N HIS A 338 14.36 27.23 -13.43
CA HIS A 338 15.51 26.94 -14.28
C HIS A 338 16.34 25.81 -13.69
N ILE A 339 16.69 24.85 -14.52
CA ILE A 339 17.59 23.76 -14.16
C ILE A 339 18.91 24.02 -14.88
N GLY A 340 19.86 24.53 -14.11
CA GLY A 340 21.22 24.79 -14.58
C GLY A 340 22.10 23.54 -14.60
N THR A 341 23.39 23.73 -14.56
CA THR A 341 24.40 22.67 -14.49
C THR A 341 25.38 22.91 -13.37
N LEU A 342 25.82 21.83 -12.74
CA LEU A 342 26.88 21.88 -11.72
C LEU A 342 28.26 22.11 -12.35
N GLU A 343 28.42 21.86 -13.67
CA GLU A 343 29.69 22.02 -14.36
C GLU A 343 30.16 23.47 -14.33
N GLY A 344 31.35 23.73 -13.76
CA GLY A 344 31.91 25.06 -13.62
C GLY A 344 31.25 25.94 -12.55
N ALA A 345 30.34 25.41 -11.76
CA ALA A 345 29.74 26.13 -10.64
C ALA A 345 30.80 26.57 -9.63
N LYS A 346 30.58 27.72 -8.98
CA LYS A 346 31.43 28.29 -7.93
C LYS A 346 30.58 28.89 -6.84
N GLY A 347 31.16 29.06 -5.66
CA GLY A 347 30.49 29.70 -4.55
C GLY A 347 29.63 28.75 -3.70
N PRO A 348 28.82 29.32 -2.79
CA PRO A 348 27.98 28.55 -1.89
C PRO A 348 26.84 27.86 -2.62
N HIS A 349 26.57 26.61 -2.19
CA HIS A 349 25.44 25.84 -2.68
C HIS A 349 24.66 25.29 -1.45
N PHE A 350 23.38 25.10 -1.63
CA PHE A 350 22.46 24.72 -0.56
C PHE A 350 21.79 23.39 -0.90
N LEU A 351 21.99 22.42 -0.01
CA LEU A 351 21.48 21.06 -0.21
C LEU A 351 20.14 20.88 0.50
N GLY A 352 19.12 20.46 -0.23
CA GLY A 352 17.85 19.99 0.31
C GLY A 352 17.64 18.51 0.04
N ILE A 353 17.26 17.74 1.05
CA ILE A 353 16.94 16.31 0.94
C ILE A 353 15.52 16.08 1.45
N ASP A 354 14.65 15.52 0.60
CA ASP A 354 13.32 15.05 0.97
C ASP A 354 13.34 13.52 1.06
N ALA A 355 13.36 13.00 2.28
CA ALA A 355 13.33 11.58 2.58
C ALA A 355 11.90 11.11 2.79
N GLY A 356 11.19 10.86 1.69
CA GLY A 356 9.84 10.33 1.71
C GLY A 356 9.78 8.84 2.07
N SER A 357 8.57 8.33 2.19
CA SER A 357 8.29 6.95 2.61
C SER A 357 8.76 5.88 1.61
N THR A 358 8.74 6.18 0.31
CA THR A 358 9.13 5.25 -0.77
C THR A 358 10.24 5.78 -1.66
N THR A 359 10.39 7.10 -1.71
CA THR A 359 11.34 7.77 -2.57
C THR A 359 12.15 8.77 -1.79
N ILE A 360 13.38 8.99 -2.23
CA ILE A 360 14.25 10.05 -1.73
C ILE A 360 14.56 11.00 -2.88
N LYS A 361 14.52 12.28 -2.61
CA LYS A 361 14.82 13.32 -3.58
C LYS A 361 15.83 14.27 -2.97
N ALA A 362 16.69 14.81 -3.81
CA ALA A 362 17.62 15.84 -3.40
C ALA A 362 17.77 16.89 -4.48
N THR A 363 17.97 18.12 -4.05
CA THR A 363 18.30 19.25 -4.92
C THR A 363 19.46 20.04 -4.34
N LEU A 364 20.34 20.48 -5.19
CA LEU A 364 21.38 21.43 -4.86
C LEU A 364 21.07 22.74 -5.58
N VAL A 365 20.88 23.82 -4.83
CA VAL A 365 20.62 25.14 -5.42
C VAL A 365 21.83 26.06 -5.22
N ASN A 366 22.04 26.94 -6.20
CA ASN A 366 23.04 28.00 -6.11
C ASN A 366 22.47 29.25 -5.39
N ASP A 367 23.27 30.26 -5.28
CA ASP A 367 22.88 31.54 -4.64
C ASP A 367 21.77 32.28 -5.39
N ASP A 368 21.63 32.05 -6.70
CA ASP A 368 20.55 32.61 -7.52
C ASP A 368 19.25 31.81 -7.43
N ARG A 369 19.17 30.79 -6.56
CA ARG A 369 18.02 29.87 -6.35
C ARG A 369 17.72 28.97 -7.55
N GLU A 370 18.69 28.76 -8.44
CA GLU A 370 18.57 27.81 -9.53
C GLU A 370 18.97 26.41 -9.07
N ILE A 371 18.30 25.39 -9.55
CA ILE A 371 18.69 24.01 -9.30
C ILE A 371 19.85 23.66 -10.21
N VAL A 372 21.03 23.44 -9.67
CA VAL A 372 22.23 23.06 -10.43
C VAL A 372 22.48 21.54 -10.46
N TRP A 373 21.84 20.81 -9.54
CA TRP A 373 21.87 19.36 -9.47
C TRP A 373 20.61 18.83 -8.80
N SER A 374 20.14 17.66 -9.24
CA SER A 374 19.00 17.01 -8.63
C SER A 374 19.07 15.48 -8.75
N SER A 375 18.40 14.80 -7.83
CA SER A 375 18.23 13.35 -7.84
C SER A 375 16.80 12.99 -7.39
N TYR A 376 16.23 11.98 -8.05
CA TYR A 376 14.97 11.37 -7.68
C TYR A 376 15.15 9.86 -7.76
N ALA A 377 15.09 9.16 -6.63
CA ALA A 377 15.35 7.73 -6.55
C ALA A 377 14.37 7.03 -5.58
N THR A 378 14.24 5.72 -5.69
CA THR A 378 13.59 4.90 -4.65
C THR A 378 14.52 4.81 -3.45
N ASN A 379 13.96 4.76 -2.24
CA ASN A 379 14.75 4.61 -1.01
C ASN A 379 15.07 3.14 -0.69
N GLU A 380 14.61 2.19 -1.50
CA GLU A 380 14.84 0.74 -1.39
C GLU A 380 14.59 0.18 0.02
N GLY A 381 13.69 0.83 0.77
CA GLY A 381 13.41 0.49 2.17
C GLY A 381 14.51 0.90 3.15
N SER A 382 15.47 1.73 2.75
CA SER A 382 16.53 2.29 3.60
C SER A 382 16.82 3.75 3.25
N PRO A 383 16.05 4.71 3.80
CA PRO A 383 16.24 6.13 3.51
C PRO A 383 17.67 6.62 3.80
N LEU A 384 18.28 6.11 4.87
CA LEU A 384 19.64 6.51 5.24
C LEU A 384 20.68 6.05 4.21
N THR A 385 20.63 4.79 3.76
CA THR A 385 21.55 4.28 2.74
C THR A 385 21.40 5.05 1.43
N ALA A 386 20.17 5.34 1.04
CA ALA A 386 19.90 6.14 -0.15
C ALA A 386 20.44 7.58 -0.01
N ALA A 387 20.27 8.21 1.17
CA ALA A 387 20.82 9.53 1.46
C ALA A 387 22.37 9.55 1.42
N ILE A 388 23.03 8.54 1.99
CA ILE A 388 24.49 8.38 1.92
C ILE A 388 24.95 8.36 0.45
N ASN A 389 24.30 7.56 -0.39
CA ASN A 389 24.66 7.46 -1.80
C ASN A 389 24.48 8.79 -2.55
N ILE A 390 23.42 9.54 -2.23
CA ILE A 390 23.18 10.88 -2.78
C ILE A 390 24.29 11.83 -2.36
N VAL A 391 24.63 11.89 -1.06
CA VAL A 391 25.66 12.80 -0.55
C VAL A 391 27.01 12.47 -1.16
N LYS A 392 27.40 11.19 -1.22
CA LYS A 392 28.64 10.75 -1.89
C LYS A 392 28.68 11.21 -3.37
N LYS A 393 27.56 11.05 -4.06
CA LYS A 393 27.45 11.44 -5.46
C LYS A 393 27.64 12.94 -5.62
N ILE A 394 26.92 13.77 -4.85
CA ILE A 394 27.05 15.22 -4.89
C ILE A 394 28.49 15.64 -4.61
N GLN A 395 29.08 15.13 -3.52
CA GLN A 395 30.47 15.48 -3.15
C GLN A 395 31.48 15.11 -4.21
N SER A 396 31.27 14.00 -4.94
CA SER A 396 32.14 13.59 -6.04
C SER A 396 31.98 14.42 -7.32
N GLU A 397 30.83 15.05 -7.50
CA GLU A 397 30.49 15.86 -8.69
C GLU A 397 30.71 17.37 -8.47
N LEU A 398 30.90 17.83 -7.22
CA LEU A 398 31.17 19.24 -6.89
C LEU A 398 32.46 19.72 -7.54
N PRO A 399 32.42 20.79 -8.39
CA PRO A 399 33.62 21.32 -9.00
C PRO A 399 34.47 22.14 -8.02
N GLU A 400 35.74 22.32 -8.36
CA GLU A 400 36.66 23.16 -7.58
C GLU A 400 36.11 24.59 -7.45
N GLY A 401 36.07 25.11 -6.22
CA GLY A 401 35.52 26.42 -5.90
C GLY A 401 34.01 26.46 -5.59
N ALA A 402 33.33 25.32 -5.62
CA ALA A 402 31.97 25.16 -5.12
C ALA A 402 31.95 24.34 -3.80
N TRP A 403 31.09 24.70 -2.87
CA TRP A 403 30.93 23.95 -1.63
C TRP A 403 29.47 23.95 -1.16
N ILE A 404 29.12 22.98 -0.33
CA ILE A 404 27.81 22.96 0.35
C ILE A 404 27.94 23.86 1.57
N ALA A 405 27.27 25.02 1.50
CA ALA A 405 27.30 26.03 2.54
C ALA A 405 26.35 25.68 3.69
N ARG A 406 25.19 25.10 3.37
CA ARG A 406 24.22 24.62 4.36
C ARG A 406 23.36 23.50 3.77
N SER A 407 22.87 22.62 4.64
CA SER A 407 22.07 21.44 4.27
C SER A 407 20.81 21.34 5.13
N CYS A 408 19.70 20.92 4.53
CA CYS A 408 18.41 20.80 5.20
C CYS A 408 17.70 19.53 4.75
N ALA A 409 17.10 18.81 5.70
CA ALA A 409 16.27 17.66 5.42
C ALA A 409 14.78 17.94 5.64
N THR A 410 13.95 17.17 4.96
CA THR A 410 12.50 17.13 5.17
C THR A 410 11.95 15.73 4.90
N GLY A 411 10.65 15.53 5.16
CA GLY A 411 9.98 14.24 4.94
C GLY A 411 10.02 13.30 6.13
N TYR A 412 9.46 12.11 6.00
CA TYR A 412 9.33 11.13 7.10
C TYR A 412 10.68 10.66 7.68
N GLY A 413 11.73 10.59 6.85
CA GLY A 413 13.07 10.19 7.26
C GLY A 413 13.95 11.34 7.78
N GLU A 414 13.43 12.57 7.87
CA GLU A 414 14.16 13.80 8.19
C GLU A 414 15.06 13.62 9.41
N GLY A 415 14.52 13.22 10.57
CA GLY A 415 15.29 13.12 11.80
C GLY A 415 16.40 12.06 11.77
N LEU A 416 16.18 10.92 11.07
CA LEU A 416 17.17 9.87 10.92
C LEU A 416 18.37 10.34 10.09
N ILE A 417 18.08 10.97 8.93
CA ILE A 417 19.15 11.43 8.03
C ILE A 417 19.85 12.68 8.56
N THR A 418 19.13 13.60 9.22
CA THR A 418 19.75 14.78 9.86
C THR A 418 20.73 14.34 10.93
N THR A 419 20.35 13.43 11.82
CA THR A 419 21.25 12.93 12.86
C THR A 419 22.38 12.10 12.26
N GLY A 420 22.09 11.20 11.32
CA GLY A 420 23.07 10.27 10.80
C GLY A 420 24.10 10.87 9.85
N LEU A 421 23.74 11.91 9.11
CA LEU A 421 24.62 12.58 8.15
C LEU A 421 25.11 13.95 8.64
N HIS A 422 24.76 14.35 9.84
CA HIS A 422 25.08 15.67 10.41
C HIS A 422 24.58 16.83 9.53
N LEU A 423 23.36 16.71 8.98
CA LEU A 423 22.77 17.82 8.26
C LEU A 423 22.53 18.99 9.24
N ASP A 424 22.67 20.22 8.75
CA ASP A 424 22.62 21.39 9.60
C ASP A 424 21.25 21.61 10.22
N GLU A 425 20.18 21.22 9.52
CA GLU A 425 18.81 21.38 10.01
C GLU A 425 17.79 20.42 9.36
N GLY A 426 16.62 20.32 10.01
CA GLY A 426 15.43 19.70 9.46
C GLY A 426 14.28 20.71 9.41
N VAL A 427 13.44 20.63 8.41
CA VAL A 427 12.25 21.47 8.25
C VAL A 427 10.99 20.62 8.09
N VAL A 428 9.90 21.06 8.68
CA VAL A 428 8.60 20.40 8.53
C VAL A 428 8.21 20.37 7.05
N GLU A 429 7.81 19.21 6.57
CA GLU A 429 7.55 18.93 5.17
C GLU A 429 6.55 19.91 4.53
N THR A 430 5.48 20.30 5.25
CA THR A 430 4.51 21.28 4.77
C THR A 430 5.13 22.66 4.51
N MET A 431 6.11 23.06 5.32
CA MET A 431 6.84 24.33 5.13
C MET A 431 7.76 24.25 3.91
N ALA A 432 8.46 23.13 3.72
CA ALA A 432 9.28 22.92 2.54
C ALA A 432 8.43 22.99 1.26
N HIS A 433 7.32 22.28 1.22
CA HIS A 433 6.38 22.29 0.10
C HIS A 433 5.82 23.68 -0.20
N TYR A 434 5.43 24.42 0.84
CA TYR A 434 4.95 25.81 0.69
C TYR A 434 6.03 26.73 0.12
N ARG A 435 7.26 26.69 0.66
CA ARG A 435 8.37 27.52 0.15
C ARG A 435 8.69 27.26 -1.30
N GLY A 436 8.71 25.98 -1.71
CA GLY A 436 8.88 25.63 -3.09
C GLY A 436 7.76 26.18 -3.99
N ALA A 437 6.49 26.06 -3.54
CA ALA A 437 5.34 26.53 -4.29
C ALA A 437 5.29 28.05 -4.41
N GLU A 438 5.60 28.78 -3.34
CA GLU A 438 5.67 30.24 -3.33
C GLU A 438 6.77 30.76 -4.26
N MET A 439 7.90 30.05 -4.37
CA MET A 439 8.97 30.40 -5.31
C MET A 439 8.53 30.22 -6.76
N VAL A 440 7.76 29.17 -7.06
CA VAL A 440 7.23 28.86 -8.41
C VAL A 440 6.10 29.84 -8.79
N SER A 441 5.23 30.13 -7.85
CA SER A 441 4.01 30.91 -8.07
C SER A 441 3.76 31.84 -6.89
N PRO A 442 4.39 33.04 -6.86
CA PRO A 442 4.22 34.00 -5.79
C PRO A 442 2.76 34.35 -5.56
N GLY A 443 2.35 34.34 -4.27
CA GLY A 443 0.96 34.55 -3.89
C GLY A 443 0.09 33.31 -4.08
N VAL A 444 0.66 32.11 -4.00
CA VAL A 444 -0.07 30.84 -4.07
C VAL A 444 -1.16 30.79 -2.98
N THR A 445 -2.37 30.39 -3.37
CA THR A 445 -3.53 30.27 -2.48
C THR A 445 -3.82 28.84 -2.05
N ALA A 446 -3.43 27.86 -2.86
CA ALA A 446 -3.54 26.46 -2.52
C ALA A 446 -2.36 25.63 -3.05
N VAL A 447 -1.82 24.77 -2.21
CA VAL A 447 -0.84 23.77 -2.59
C VAL A 447 -1.45 22.39 -2.38
N ILE A 448 -1.43 21.57 -3.43
CA ILE A 448 -1.90 20.18 -3.38
C ILE A 448 -0.72 19.30 -3.76
N ASP A 449 -0.18 18.62 -2.78
CA ASP A 449 0.86 17.63 -2.97
C ASP A 449 0.27 16.23 -2.93
N ILE A 450 0.48 15.44 -3.99
CA ILE A 450 0.11 14.03 -4.01
C ILE A 450 1.37 13.21 -4.24
N GLY A 451 1.86 12.64 -3.14
CA GLY A 451 3.00 11.77 -3.12
C GLY A 451 2.67 10.32 -3.52
N GLY A 452 3.62 9.42 -3.27
CA GLY A 452 3.43 7.98 -3.49
C GLY A 452 2.48 7.35 -2.47
N GLN A 453 2.52 7.78 -1.22
CA GLN A 453 1.81 7.14 -0.10
C GLN A 453 0.87 8.07 0.65
N ASP A 454 1.10 9.35 0.59
CA ASP A 454 0.40 10.39 1.31
C ASP A 454 -0.01 11.52 0.38
N MET A 455 -0.89 12.36 0.85
CA MET A 455 -1.21 13.62 0.20
C MET A 455 -1.37 14.73 1.24
N LYS A 456 -1.04 15.94 0.83
CA LYS A 456 -1.15 17.14 1.63
C LYS A 456 -1.88 18.24 0.86
N TYR A 457 -2.70 18.96 1.55
CA TYR A 457 -3.35 20.17 1.06
C TYR A 457 -3.03 21.31 2.03
N LEU A 458 -2.56 22.40 1.49
CA LEU A 458 -2.31 23.64 2.23
C LEU A 458 -3.20 24.74 1.65
N ALA A 459 -4.00 25.38 2.49
CA ALA A 459 -4.68 26.61 2.15
C ALA A 459 -3.85 27.78 2.66
N ILE A 460 -3.60 28.77 1.81
CA ILE A 460 -2.75 29.92 2.10
C ILE A 460 -3.57 31.20 1.96
N THR A 461 -3.52 32.04 2.97
CA THR A 461 -4.13 33.36 2.97
C THR A 461 -3.08 34.39 3.36
N ASP A 462 -2.86 35.38 2.50
CA ASP A 462 -1.89 36.46 2.73
C ASP A 462 -0.47 35.95 3.11
N GLY A 463 0.00 34.91 2.44
CA GLY A 463 1.31 34.32 2.67
C GLY A 463 1.43 33.46 3.96
N VAL A 464 0.31 33.18 4.62
CA VAL A 464 0.27 32.34 5.83
C VAL A 464 -0.52 31.07 5.55
N ILE A 465 -0.01 29.91 5.99
CA ILE A 465 -0.75 28.65 5.93
C ILE A 465 -1.89 28.71 6.94
N ASP A 466 -3.10 28.83 6.44
CA ASP A 466 -4.33 28.96 7.22
C ASP A 466 -4.90 27.59 7.63
N SER A 467 -4.81 26.61 6.72
CA SER A 467 -5.34 25.26 6.96
C SER A 467 -4.48 24.20 6.29
N ILE A 468 -4.38 23.06 6.96
CA ILE A 468 -3.66 21.88 6.46
C ILE A 468 -4.59 20.66 6.53
N ALA A 469 -4.73 19.95 5.42
CA ALA A 469 -5.33 18.63 5.41
C ALA A 469 -4.30 17.61 4.92
N VAL A 470 -4.15 16.53 5.67
CA VAL A 470 -3.19 15.46 5.37
C VAL A 470 -3.89 14.11 5.34
N ASN A 471 -3.53 13.26 4.41
CA ASN A 471 -3.92 11.86 4.39
C ASN A 471 -2.67 10.98 4.38
N GLU A 472 -2.27 10.52 5.55
CA GLU A 472 -1.15 9.60 5.74
C GLU A 472 -1.60 8.14 5.93
N ALA A 473 -2.86 7.95 6.32
CA ALA A 473 -3.39 6.64 6.69
C ALA A 473 -3.87 5.80 5.50
N CYS A 474 -4.12 6.41 4.34
CA CYS A 474 -4.71 5.69 3.21
C CYS A 474 -4.17 6.18 1.87
N SER A 475 -3.49 5.29 1.15
CA SER A 475 -2.94 5.58 -0.19
C SER A 475 -3.98 5.66 -1.31
N SER A 476 -5.28 5.59 -1.02
CA SER A 476 -6.35 5.56 -2.06
C SER A 476 -6.48 6.85 -2.87
N GLY A 477 -5.80 7.91 -2.50
CA GLY A 477 -5.67 9.15 -3.25
C GLY A 477 -4.25 9.45 -3.69
N CYS A 478 -3.34 8.47 -3.71
CA CYS A 478 -1.91 8.65 -3.89
C CYS A 478 -1.34 7.81 -5.03
N GLY A 479 -0.11 8.08 -5.43
CA GLY A 479 0.53 7.45 -6.58
C GLY A 479 0.68 5.94 -6.51
N SER A 480 0.96 5.39 -5.31
CA SER A 480 1.10 3.93 -5.13
C SER A 480 -0.20 3.16 -5.40
N PHE A 481 -1.35 3.82 -5.27
CA PHE A 481 -2.63 3.25 -5.68
C PHE A 481 -2.64 3.00 -7.19
N LEU A 482 -2.30 4.00 -7.99
CA LEU A 482 -2.21 3.87 -9.45
C LEU A 482 -1.13 2.86 -9.86
N GLN A 483 0.04 2.90 -9.21
CA GLN A 483 1.12 1.96 -9.48
C GLN A 483 0.70 0.50 -9.24
N THR A 484 -0.03 0.23 -8.16
CA THR A 484 -0.57 -1.11 -7.85
C THR A 484 -1.52 -1.59 -8.95
N PHE A 485 -2.41 -0.72 -9.43
CA PHE A 485 -3.32 -1.09 -10.52
C PHE A 485 -2.60 -1.25 -11.86
N ALA A 486 -1.64 -0.37 -12.19
CA ALA A 486 -0.81 -0.52 -13.38
C ALA A 486 -0.10 -1.87 -13.39
N GLN A 487 0.55 -2.25 -12.30
CA GLN A 487 1.22 -3.55 -12.15
C GLN A 487 0.24 -4.73 -12.26
N SER A 488 -0.95 -4.61 -11.66
CA SER A 488 -1.98 -5.67 -11.76
C SER A 488 -2.47 -5.87 -13.20
N MET A 489 -2.40 -4.82 -14.02
CA MET A 489 -2.72 -4.84 -15.45
C MET A 489 -1.51 -5.23 -16.32
N GLY A 490 -0.33 -5.46 -15.72
CA GLY A 490 0.90 -5.78 -16.44
C GLY A 490 1.52 -4.58 -17.16
N LEU A 491 1.23 -3.37 -16.72
CA LEU A 491 1.72 -2.12 -17.31
C LEU A 491 2.73 -1.42 -16.39
N THR A 492 3.67 -0.73 -16.99
CA THR A 492 4.42 0.32 -16.32
C THR A 492 3.52 1.52 -16.07
N ILE A 493 3.89 2.41 -15.14
CA ILE A 493 3.08 3.62 -14.87
C ILE A 493 3.00 4.54 -16.09
N GLN A 494 4.02 4.56 -16.93
CA GLN A 494 4.05 5.32 -18.18
C GLN A 494 3.05 4.77 -19.21
N GLU A 495 3.05 3.45 -19.42
CA GLU A 495 2.08 2.77 -20.29
C GLU A 495 0.65 2.94 -19.79
N PHE A 496 0.45 2.85 -18.47
CA PHE A 496 -0.83 3.11 -17.82
C PHE A 496 -1.31 4.55 -18.07
N THR A 497 -0.42 5.53 -17.96
CA THR A 497 -0.75 6.94 -18.23
C THR A 497 -1.16 7.11 -19.69
N GLN A 498 -0.40 6.53 -20.64
CA GLN A 498 -0.75 6.61 -22.05
C GLN A 498 -2.08 5.92 -22.38
N ALA A 499 -2.34 4.76 -21.77
CA ALA A 499 -3.64 4.10 -21.89
C ALA A 499 -4.77 5.01 -21.40
N ALA A 500 -4.64 5.61 -20.21
CA ALA A 500 -5.64 6.52 -19.66
C ALA A 500 -5.89 7.75 -20.56
N LEU A 501 -4.84 8.35 -21.13
CA LEU A 501 -4.95 9.50 -22.02
C LEU A 501 -5.65 9.19 -23.34
N ASN A 502 -5.68 7.93 -23.77
CA ASN A 502 -6.31 7.46 -24.99
C ASN A 502 -7.74 6.90 -24.75
N SER A 503 -8.26 7.00 -23.54
CA SER A 503 -9.60 6.54 -23.19
C SER A 503 -10.68 7.37 -23.88
N ASP A 504 -11.65 6.70 -24.46
CA ASP A 504 -12.83 7.31 -25.10
C ASP A 504 -14.06 7.38 -24.20
N HIS A 505 -14.19 6.42 -23.27
CA HIS A 505 -15.32 6.30 -22.33
C HIS A 505 -14.82 5.88 -20.93
N PRO A 506 -14.11 6.76 -20.20
CA PRO A 506 -13.58 6.45 -18.87
C PRO A 506 -14.67 5.89 -17.96
N VAL A 507 -14.40 4.78 -17.28
CA VAL A 507 -15.36 4.16 -16.37
C VAL A 507 -15.54 5.00 -15.10
N ASP A 508 -16.79 5.25 -14.69
CA ASP A 508 -17.05 5.86 -13.38
C ASP A 508 -16.88 4.83 -12.26
N LEU A 509 -15.68 4.76 -11.71
CA LEU A 509 -15.35 3.88 -10.58
C LEU A 509 -15.72 4.47 -9.22
N GLY A 510 -16.20 5.71 -9.18
CA GLY A 510 -16.53 6.43 -7.95
C GLY A 510 -15.29 6.87 -7.16
N SER A 511 -15.49 7.18 -5.87
CA SER A 511 -14.44 7.60 -4.92
C SER A 511 -14.48 6.69 -3.69
N ARG A 512 -13.79 5.55 -3.75
CA ARG A 512 -13.76 4.56 -2.66
C ARG A 512 -12.32 4.28 -2.26
N CYS A 513 -12.12 3.69 -1.07
CA CYS A 513 -10.78 3.24 -0.68
C CYS A 513 -10.31 2.11 -1.61
N THR A 514 -9.00 1.86 -1.63
CA THR A 514 -8.32 0.87 -2.50
C THR A 514 -9.01 -0.50 -2.48
N VAL A 515 -9.45 -0.93 -1.31
CA VAL A 515 -10.11 -2.23 -1.10
C VAL A 515 -11.43 -2.32 -1.89
N PHE A 516 -12.28 -1.30 -1.78
CA PHE A 516 -13.55 -1.26 -2.53
C PHE A 516 -13.34 -0.94 -4.01
N MET A 517 -12.25 -0.28 -4.37
CA MET A 517 -11.92 0.04 -5.75
C MET A 517 -11.60 -1.22 -6.55
N ASN A 518 -10.91 -2.19 -5.97
CA ASN A 518 -10.67 -3.48 -6.61
C ASN A 518 -11.98 -4.14 -7.08
N SER A 519 -13.01 -4.10 -6.23
CA SER A 519 -14.32 -4.66 -6.60
C SER A 519 -14.97 -3.89 -7.77
N SER A 520 -14.83 -2.55 -7.79
CA SER A 520 -15.36 -1.72 -8.90
C SER A 520 -14.61 -1.96 -10.20
N VAL A 521 -13.27 -2.07 -10.15
CA VAL A 521 -12.43 -2.40 -11.32
C VAL A 521 -12.80 -3.77 -11.87
N LYS A 522 -12.92 -4.79 -11.02
CA LYS A 522 -13.35 -6.13 -11.44
C LYS A 522 -14.72 -6.15 -12.07
N GLN A 523 -15.65 -5.38 -11.50
CA GLN A 523 -16.99 -5.28 -12.08
C GLN A 523 -16.93 -4.67 -13.48
N ALA A 524 -16.15 -3.58 -13.67
CA ALA A 524 -15.94 -2.99 -14.97
C ALA A 524 -15.30 -3.96 -15.97
N GLN A 525 -14.31 -4.75 -15.53
CA GLN A 525 -13.69 -5.81 -16.34
C GLN A 525 -14.70 -6.90 -16.75
N LYS A 526 -15.54 -7.35 -15.82
CA LYS A 526 -16.60 -8.32 -16.09
C LYS A 526 -17.62 -7.78 -17.11
N GLU A 527 -17.92 -6.50 -17.04
CA GLU A 527 -18.80 -5.81 -17.96
C GLU A 527 -18.15 -5.46 -19.30
N GLY A 528 -16.88 -5.80 -19.49
CA GLY A 528 -16.14 -5.68 -20.76
C GLY A 528 -15.55 -4.30 -21.03
N ALA A 529 -15.36 -3.47 -20.00
CA ALA A 529 -14.64 -2.19 -20.15
C ALA A 529 -13.20 -2.41 -20.60
N SER A 530 -12.71 -1.56 -21.50
CA SER A 530 -11.34 -1.61 -21.97
C SER A 530 -10.35 -1.20 -20.87
N MET A 531 -9.10 -1.59 -21.03
CA MET A 531 -8.03 -1.25 -20.10
C MET A 531 -7.80 0.26 -20.04
N GLU A 532 -7.91 0.95 -21.18
CA GLU A 532 -7.80 2.40 -21.32
C GLU A 532 -8.90 3.10 -20.49
N ASN A 533 -10.14 2.62 -20.61
CA ASN A 533 -11.29 3.19 -19.93
C ASN A 533 -11.22 2.98 -18.41
N ILE A 534 -10.69 1.85 -17.95
CA ILE A 534 -10.45 1.57 -16.54
C ILE A 534 -9.31 2.44 -16.01
N ALA A 535 -8.20 2.57 -16.76
CA ALA A 535 -7.05 3.38 -16.37
C ALA A 535 -7.44 4.86 -16.18
N ALA A 536 -8.20 5.44 -17.10
CA ALA A 536 -8.72 6.80 -16.98
C ALA A 536 -9.69 6.94 -15.79
N GLY A 537 -10.57 5.97 -15.58
CA GLY A 537 -11.47 5.92 -14.43
C GLY A 537 -10.74 5.90 -13.09
N LEU A 538 -9.61 5.20 -13.00
CA LEU A 538 -8.73 5.19 -11.82
C LEU A 538 -8.08 6.55 -11.58
N CYS A 539 -7.64 7.26 -12.64
CA CYS A 539 -7.12 8.63 -12.52
C CYS A 539 -8.18 9.59 -11.96
N TYR A 540 -9.42 9.54 -12.49
CA TYR A 540 -10.54 10.30 -11.92
C TYR A 540 -10.79 9.95 -10.46
N SER A 541 -10.74 8.67 -10.10
CA SER A 541 -11.00 8.21 -8.74
C SER A 541 -9.97 8.72 -7.73
N VAL A 542 -8.68 8.74 -8.08
CA VAL A 542 -7.60 9.31 -7.24
C VAL A 542 -7.91 10.76 -6.92
N VAL A 543 -8.22 11.55 -7.95
CA VAL A 543 -8.51 12.98 -7.79
C VAL A 543 -9.78 13.20 -6.96
N ARG A 544 -10.85 12.44 -7.21
CA ARG A 544 -12.09 12.50 -6.42
C ARG A 544 -11.86 12.17 -4.95
N ASN A 545 -10.99 11.20 -4.65
CA ASN A 545 -10.61 10.89 -3.28
C ASN A 545 -9.86 12.06 -2.63
N ALA A 546 -8.91 12.66 -3.35
CA ALA A 546 -8.18 13.84 -2.89
C ALA A 546 -9.14 15.00 -2.58
N LEU A 547 -9.94 15.40 -3.55
CA LEU A 547 -10.80 16.57 -3.43
C LEU A 547 -11.92 16.39 -2.40
N TYR A 548 -12.66 15.27 -2.48
CA TYR A 548 -13.92 15.14 -1.73
C TYR A 548 -13.78 14.38 -0.40
N LYS A 549 -12.74 13.56 -0.22
CA LYS A 549 -12.55 12.79 1.03
C LYS A 549 -11.51 13.42 1.96
N VAL A 550 -10.41 13.93 1.39
CA VAL A 550 -9.32 14.51 2.19
C VAL A 550 -9.50 16.00 2.35
N ILE A 551 -9.54 16.75 1.27
CA ILE A 551 -9.72 18.21 1.29
C ILE A 551 -11.14 18.56 1.73
N LYS A 552 -12.13 17.71 1.39
CA LYS A 552 -13.56 17.91 1.63
C LYS A 552 -14.09 19.16 0.94
N LEU A 553 -13.57 19.40 -0.25
CA LEU A 553 -13.94 20.52 -1.10
C LEU A 553 -15.45 20.50 -1.38
N ARG A 554 -16.13 21.62 -1.19
CA ARG A 554 -17.57 21.81 -1.49
C ARG A 554 -17.75 22.55 -2.80
N ASP A 555 -16.87 23.51 -3.04
CA ASP A 555 -16.85 24.36 -4.23
C ASP A 555 -15.41 24.58 -4.66
N SER A 556 -15.13 24.59 -5.97
CA SER A 556 -13.78 24.80 -6.49
C SER A 556 -13.22 26.19 -6.17
N GLY A 557 -14.08 27.17 -5.85
CA GLY A 557 -13.71 28.50 -5.38
C GLY A 557 -12.92 28.49 -4.07
N GLU A 558 -13.11 27.45 -3.22
CA GLU A 558 -12.38 27.33 -1.95
C GLU A 558 -10.85 27.14 -2.14
N LEU A 559 -10.40 26.77 -3.34
CA LEU A 559 -8.97 26.66 -3.67
C LEU A 559 -8.29 28.01 -3.91
N GLY A 560 -9.06 29.10 -4.01
CA GLY A 560 -8.53 30.43 -4.33
C GLY A 560 -8.12 30.57 -5.79
N ASP A 561 -7.34 31.59 -6.12
CA ASP A 561 -7.06 31.96 -7.52
C ASP A 561 -5.79 31.28 -8.08
N THR A 562 -4.81 31.01 -7.23
CA THR A 562 -3.50 30.49 -7.63
C THR A 562 -3.26 29.12 -7.00
N VAL A 563 -3.43 28.07 -7.79
CA VAL A 563 -3.31 26.68 -7.32
C VAL A 563 -2.06 26.04 -7.89
N VAL A 564 -1.17 25.58 -7.01
CA VAL A 564 0.01 24.79 -7.37
C VAL A 564 -0.25 23.31 -7.03
N VAL A 565 -0.07 22.44 -8.01
CA VAL A 565 -0.15 20.98 -7.84
C VAL A 565 1.25 20.39 -7.98
N GLN A 566 1.61 19.50 -7.06
CA GLN A 566 2.96 18.96 -6.95
C GLN A 566 2.94 17.52 -6.41
N GLY A 567 4.11 16.92 -6.27
CA GLY A 567 4.28 15.51 -5.93
C GLY A 567 4.37 14.61 -7.14
N GLY A 568 4.96 13.42 -6.94
CA GLY A 568 5.23 12.48 -8.04
C GLY A 568 3.99 12.01 -8.81
N THR A 569 2.82 12.04 -8.17
CA THR A 569 1.56 11.62 -8.80
C THR A 569 1.09 12.60 -9.87
N PHE A 570 1.36 13.89 -9.72
CA PHE A 570 1.03 14.90 -10.74
C PHE A 570 1.97 14.92 -11.95
N LEU A 571 3.04 14.12 -11.95
CA LEU A 571 3.81 13.83 -13.16
C LEU A 571 3.02 12.97 -14.16
N ASN A 572 1.92 12.35 -13.70
CA ASN A 572 0.97 11.65 -14.54
C ASN A 572 -0.02 12.66 -15.15
N ASP A 573 0.09 12.90 -16.45
CA ASP A 573 -0.75 13.88 -17.18
C ASP A 573 -2.25 13.51 -17.15
N ALA A 574 -2.59 12.23 -17.06
CA ALA A 574 -3.98 11.81 -16.94
C ALA A 574 -4.59 12.19 -15.58
N VAL A 575 -3.80 12.12 -14.50
CA VAL A 575 -4.22 12.61 -13.17
C VAL A 575 -4.35 14.13 -13.16
N LEU A 576 -3.37 14.82 -13.72
CA LEU A 576 -3.37 16.28 -13.82
C LEU A 576 -4.59 16.76 -14.61
N ARG A 577 -4.86 16.14 -15.75
CA ARG A 577 -6.04 16.50 -16.56
C ARG A 577 -7.36 16.19 -15.86
N ALA A 578 -7.47 15.04 -15.20
CA ALA A 578 -8.63 14.70 -14.39
C ALA A 578 -8.87 15.72 -13.26
N PHE A 579 -7.79 16.26 -12.68
CA PHE A 579 -7.86 17.30 -11.67
C PHE A 579 -8.45 18.61 -12.25
N GLU A 580 -7.93 19.08 -13.38
CA GLU A 580 -8.46 20.28 -14.05
C GLU A 580 -9.93 20.13 -14.44
N LEU A 581 -10.33 18.96 -14.96
CA LEU A 581 -11.71 18.69 -15.34
C LEU A 581 -12.67 18.65 -14.14
N LEU A 582 -12.24 18.06 -13.01
CA LEU A 582 -13.08 17.97 -11.81
C LEU A 582 -13.19 19.28 -11.04
N THR A 583 -12.17 20.14 -11.13
CA THR A 583 -12.16 21.45 -10.46
C THR A 583 -12.60 22.58 -11.39
N GLU A 584 -12.73 22.32 -12.69
CA GLU A 584 -12.99 23.32 -13.73
C GLU A 584 -12.01 24.50 -13.68
N ARG A 585 -10.72 24.19 -13.36
CA ARG A 585 -9.67 25.18 -13.17
C ARG A 585 -8.38 24.78 -13.88
N GLU A 586 -7.67 25.75 -14.39
CA GLU A 586 -6.27 25.60 -14.77
C GLU A 586 -5.40 25.70 -13.51
N VAL A 587 -4.39 24.83 -13.43
CA VAL A 587 -3.49 24.79 -12.27
C VAL A 587 -2.04 24.88 -12.73
N THR A 588 -1.16 25.29 -11.84
CA THR A 588 0.27 25.31 -12.10
C THR A 588 0.90 24.01 -11.63
N ARG A 589 1.46 23.24 -12.57
CA ARG A 589 2.34 22.10 -12.28
C ARG A 589 3.78 22.50 -12.62
N PRO A 590 4.67 22.66 -11.62
CA PRO A 590 6.08 22.96 -11.89
C PRO A 590 6.76 21.84 -12.69
N ASN A 591 7.75 22.19 -13.52
CA ASN A 591 8.63 21.21 -14.16
C ASN A 591 9.38 20.31 -13.17
N ILE A 592 9.50 20.76 -11.91
CA ILE A 592 10.12 20.07 -10.80
C ILE A 592 9.08 19.50 -9.80
N ALA A 593 7.84 19.24 -10.22
CA ALA A 593 6.73 18.86 -9.35
C ALA A 593 7.07 17.72 -8.37
N GLY A 594 7.90 16.75 -8.78
CA GLY A 594 8.36 15.66 -7.92
C GLY A 594 9.50 16.01 -6.96
N LEU A 595 10.11 17.19 -7.09
CA LEU A 595 11.28 17.64 -6.30
C LEU A 595 10.94 18.76 -5.32
N MET A 596 9.69 19.20 -5.25
CA MET A 596 9.28 20.42 -4.54
C MET A 596 9.64 20.41 -3.04
N GLY A 597 9.55 19.26 -2.36
CA GLY A 597 9.95 19.10 -0.96
C GLY A 597 11.47 19.34 -0.79
N ALA A 598 12.28 18.70 -1.61
CA ALA A 598 13.73 18.87 -1.57
C ALA A 598 14.13 20.30 -1.97
N PHE A 599 13.49 20.88 -2.98
CA PHE A 599 13.73 22.27 -3.40
C PHE A 599 13.38 23.26 -2.28
N GLY A 600 12.23 23.11 -1.63
CA GLY A 600 11.86 23.95 -0.50
C GLY A 600 12.78 23.79 0.72
N ALA A 601 13.32 22.60 0.96
CA ALA A 601 14.35 22.37 1.98
C ALA A 601 15.66 23.09 1.61
N ALA A 602 16.10 23.03 0.36
CA ALA A 602 17.28 23.76 -0.10
C ALA A 602 17.11 25.28 0.00
N LEU A 603 15.92 25.81 -0.34
CA LEU A 603 15.59 27.23 -0.14
C LEU A 603 15.58 27.62 1.34
N THR A 604 15.20 26.69 2.24
CA THR A 604 15.27 26.90 3.69
C THR A 604 16.72 27.03 4.15
N ALA A 605 17.57 26.09 3.73
CA ALA A 605 19.00 26.13 4.03
C ALA A 605 19.64 27.46 3.57
N ARG A 606 19.31 27.89 2.36
CA ARG A 606 19.79 29.18 1.82
C ARG A 606 19.32 30.38 2.65
N MET A 607 18.05 30.44 3.01
CA MET A 607 17.47 31.50 3.78
C MET A 607 18.16 31.65 5.17
N HIS A 608 18.33 30.54 5.88
CA HIS A 608 18.98 30.55 7.18
C HIS A 608 20.48 30.80 7.11
N TYR A 609 21.13 30.55 5.98
CA TYR A 609 22.52 30.94 5.74
C TYR A 609 22.64 32.47 5.58
N GLU A 610 21.69 33.14 4.89
CA GLU A 610 21.63 34.58 4.76
C GLU A 610 21.35 35.26 6.11
N ASP A 611 20.40 34.74 6.89
CA ASP A 611 20.06 35.29 8.23
C ASP A 611 21.28 35.30 9.15
N VAL A 612 22.10 34.24 9.17
CA VAL A 612 23.34 34.17 9.96
C VAL A 612 24.39 35.18 9.47
N ALA A 613 24.52 35.32 8.15
CA ALA A 613 25.48 36.28 7.57
C ALA A 613 25.13 37.76 7.89
N ASP A 614 23.82 38.08 7.93
CA ASP A 614 23.34 39.42 8.28
C ASP A 614 23.52 39.68 9.77
N ASP A 615 23.27 38.71 10.66
CA ASP A 615 23.51 38.86 12.11
C ASP A 615 25.02 39.07 12.41
N ASP A 616 25.92 38.35 11.76
CA ASP A 616 27.36 38.51 11.90
C ASP A 616 27.84 39.90 11.36
N ALA A 617 27.22 40.40 10.31
CA ALA A 617 27.50 41.72 9.78
C ALA A 617 27.02 42.84 10.72
N GLU A 618 25.87 42.70 11.38
CA GLU A 618 25.36 43.63 12.38
C GLU A 618 26.21 43.61 13.67
N VAL A 619 26.65 42.42 14.13
CA VAL A 619 27.51 42.25 15.29
C VAL A 619 28.90 42.87 15.03
N SER A 620 29.43 42.73 13.81
CA SER A 620 30.71 43.32 13.43
C SER A 620 30.63 44.86 13.20
N ALA A 621 29.44 45.40 12.93
CA ALA A 621 29.20 46.84 12.76
C ALA A 621 28.79 47.58 14.06
N GLY A 622 28.36 46.85 15.09
CA GLY A 622 27.86 47.40 16.37
C GLY A 622 28.79 47.11 17.54
N GLN A 623 29.42 48.15 18.05
CA GLN A 623 30.31 48.18 19.23
C GLN A 623 29.77 47.43 20.44
N SER A 624 30.69 46.70 21.06
CA SER A 624 30.85 46.43 22.50
C SER A 624 29.85 47.10 23.47
N ALA A 625 29.06 46.30 24.20
CA ALA A 625 28.95 46.40 25.68
C ALA A 625 27.86 45.43 26.19
N ASP A 626 28.30 44.60 27.15
CA ASP A 626 27.56 44.06 28.29
C ASP A 626 26.10 43.64 28.13
N MET A 627 25.88 42.34 27.90
CA MET A 627 24.86 41.62 28.67
C MET A 627 25.30 40.15 28.84
N ALA A 628 25.84 39.86 30.01
CA ALA A 628 25.99 38.51 30.50
C ALA A 628 24.62 37.95 30.87
N GLY A 629 24.25 36.77 30.33
CA GLY A 629 23.21 35.96 30.93
C GLY A 629 22.12 35.44 29.97
N SER A 630 22.42 34.47 29.14
CA SER A 630 21.54 33.35 28.84
C SER A 630 22.37 32.21 28.21
N ASP A 631 22.88 31.34 29.09
CA ASP A 631 23.40 30.02 28.66
C ASP A 631 22.25 29.25 28.06
N ASP A 632 22.23 29.01 26.78
CA ASP A 632 21.82 27.81 26.03
C ASP A 632 21.66 28.16 24.54
N VAL A 633 22.75 28.59 23.90
CA VAL A 633 22.90 28.37 22.45
C VAL A 633 23.97 27.28 22.35
N SER A 634 23.57 26.11 21.89
CA SER A 634 24.48 25.04 21.50
C SER A 634 25.52 25.66 20.56
N ALA A 635 26.79 25.56 20.91
CA ALA A 635 27.88 25.98 20.05
C ALA A 635 27.74 25.19 18.73
N GLU A 636 27.22 25.84 17.70
CA GLU A 636 27.31 25.35 16.33
C GLU A 636 28.81 25.36 16.01
N HIS A 637 29.35 24.18 15.75
CA HIS A 637 30.71 24.08 15.23
C HIS A 637 30.62 24.52 13.76
N ASP A 638 31.01 25.74 13.47
CA ASP A 638 31.14 26.22 12.10
C ASP A 638 32.26 25.44 11.41
N HIS A 639 31.89 24.52 10.54
CA HIS A 639 32.83 23.93 9.60
C HIS A 639 33.23 25.00 8.59
N GLU A 640 34.55 25.22 8.45
CA GLU A 640 35.10 26.16 7.49
C GLU A 640 35.73 25.40 6.30
N VAL A 641 35.53 25.94 5.12
CA VAL A 641 36.22 25.53 3.90
C VAL A 641 37.11 26.68 3.42
N VAL A 642 38.34 26.38 2.98
CA VAL A 642 39.26 27.38 2.46
C VAL A 642 39.27 27.32 0.94
N ILE A 643 38.79 28.38 0.29
CA ILE A 643 38.77 28.50 -1.18
C ILE A 643 39.54 29.75 -1.57
N ASP A 644 40.53 29.60 -2.44
CA ASP A 644 41.43 30.70 -2.86
C ASP A 644 42.07 31.46 -1.68
N GLY A 645 42.27 30.76 -0.54
CA GLY A 645 42.85 31.36 0.69
C GLY A 645 41.88 32.14 1.54
N VAL A 646 40.59 32.13 1.25
CA VAL A 646 39.51 32.71 2.02
C VAL A 646 38.75 31.64 2.77
N HIS A 647 38.47 31.86 4.04
CA HIS A 647 37.64 30.98 4.86
C HIS A 647 36.16 31.26 4.61
N HIS A 648 35.40 30.19 4.38
CA HIS A 648 33.95 30.26 4.18
C HIS A 648 33.25 29.27 5.11
N THR A 649 32.11 29.61 5.62
CA THR A 649 31.25 28.72 6.39
C THR A 649 30.72 27.61 5.47
N ALA A 650 30.87 26.34 5.91
CA ALA A 650 30.40 25.15 5.21
C ALA A 650 29.47 24.32 6.08
N SER A 651 28.64 23.51 5.44
CA SER A 651 27.76 22.54 6.10
C SER A 651 28.52 21.54 6.96
N ASN A 652 27.92 21.13 8.07
CA ASN A 652 28.44 20.06 8.95
C ASN A 652 28.27 18.65 8.35
N ILE A 653 27.72 18.54 7.14
CA ILE A 653 27.45 17.25 6.50
C ILE A 653 28.69 16.38 6.41
N LEU A 654 28.54 15.09 6.77
CA LEU A 654 29.64 14.13 6.71
C LEU A 654 30.24 14.05 5.30
N SER A 655 31.56 13.88 5.22
CA SER A 655 32.30 13.80 3.96
C SER A 655 33.44 12.80 4.03
N GLY A 656 33.94 12.37 2.86
CA GLY A 656 35.11 11.52 2.72
C GLY A 656 35.05 10.25 3.57
N ASP A 657 36.12 10.01 4.34
CA ASP A 657 36.30 8.80 5.15
C ASP A 657 35.21 8.63 6.24
N ASP A 658 34.67 9.70 6.79
CA ASP A 658 33.60 9.65 7.80
C ASP A 658 32.31 9.12 7.20
N LEU A 659 31.98 9.52 5.98
CA LEU A 659 30.82 9.02 5.24
C LEU A 659 31.04 7.58 4.76
N ASP A 660 32.26 7.20 4.39
CA ASP A 660 32.61 5.83 3.96
C ASP A 660 32.61 4.84 5.12
N ASN A 661 33.02 5.27 6.31
CA ASN A 661 33.07 4.45 7.51
C ASN A 661 31.79 4.52 8.35
N MET A 662 30.76 5.24 7.86
CA MET A 662 29.51 5.36 8.57
C MET A 662 28.91 3.98 8.81
N SER A 663 28.60 3.70 10.06
CA SER A 663 27.91 2.48 10.49
C SER A 663 26.88 2.82 11.55
N MET A 664 25.86 1.98 11.64
CA MET A 664 24.83 2.13 12.66
C MET A 664 24.50 0.78 13.29
N THR A 665 24.10 0.81 14.55
CA THR A 665 23.52 -0.31 15.27
C THR A 665 22.15 0.07 15.77
N SER A 666 21.16 -0.82 15.62
CA SER A 666 19.81 -0.58 16.12
C SER A 666 19.51 -1.55 17.26
N GLU A 667 19.12 -1.01 18.39
CA GLU A 667 18.70 -1.76 19.58
C GLU A 667 17.22 -1.48 19.87
N ARG A 668 16.55 -2.45 20.45
CA ARG A 668 15.18 -2.31 20.91
C ARG A 668 15.12 -2.20 22.41
N ASP A 669 14.34 -1.26 22.90
CA ASP A 669 14.04 -1.13 24.32
C ASP A 669 12.55 -0.84 24.53
N VAL A 670 12.11 -0.97 25.75
CA VAL A 670 10.74 -0.63 26.14
C VAL A 670 10.78 0.56 27.07
N CYS A 671 10.18 1.65 26.65
CA CYS A 671 10.07 2.84 27.50
C CYS A 671 9.33 2.53 28.79
N LYS A 672 9.98 2.74 29.94
CA LYS A 672 9.45 2.49 31.27
C LYS A 672 8.91 3.75 31.97
N LEU A 673 8.83 4.87 31.25
CA LEU A 673 8.50 6.17 31.83
C LEU A 673 7.00 6.37 32.11
N CYS A 674 6.14 5.57 31.45
CA CYS A 674 4.68 5.60 31.66
C CYS A 674 4.06 4.24 31.31
N GLN A 675 2.73 4.12 31.47
CA GLN A 675 2.00 2.88 31.21
C GLN A 675 1.86 2.51 29.71
N ASN A 676 2.27 3.37 28.79
CA ASN A 676 2.22 3.07 27.36
C ASN A 676 3.28 2.04 26.95
N HIS A 677 4.36 1.90 27.73
CA HIS A 677 5.44 0.95 27.45
C HIS A 677 5.85 0.94 25.96
N CYS A 678 6.07 2.15 25.39
CA CYS A 678 6.43 2.29 23.98
C CYS A 678 7.61 1.39 23.64
N LYS A 679 7.49 0.64 22.56
CA LYS A 679 8.59 -0.13 21.98
C LYS A 679 9.47 0.88 21.22
N LEU A 680 10.67 1.12 21.75
CA LEU A 680 11.62 2.07 21.18
C LEU A 680 12.58 1.33 20.24
N THR A 681 12.92 1.96 19.13
CA THR A 681 14.08 1.62 18.32
C THR A 681 15.12 2.71 18.55
N ILE A 682 16.29 2.33 19.04
CA ILE A 682 17.41 3.21 19.34
C ILE A 682 18.48 2.93 18.31
N THR A 683 18.71 3.86 17.40
CA THR A 683 19.79 3.79 16.41
C THR A 683 20.99 4.57 16.95
N THR A 684 22.14 3.92 17.06
CA THR A 684 23.39 4.53 17.48
C THR A 684 24.35 4.51 16.30
N PHE A 685 24.88 5.67 15.94
CA PHE A 685 25.81 5.86 14.85
C PHE A 685 27.27 5.69 15.32
N ALA A 686 28.20 5.59 14.39
CA ALA A 686 29.62 5.32 14.66
C ALA A 686 30.27 6.40 15.54
N ASP A 687 29.83 7.63 15.44
CA ASP A 687 30.27 8.79 16.24
C ASP A 687 29.66 8.83 17.65
N GLY A 688 28.72 7.93 17.97
CA GLY A 688 28.00 7.86 19.22
C GLY A 688 26.74 8.70 19.27
N SER A 689 26.36 9.41 18.20
CA SER A 689 25.08 10.08 18.08
C SER A 689 23.92 9.07 18.09
N ARG A 690 22.77 9.47 18.64
CA ARG A 690 21.64 8.56 18.83
C ARG A 690 20.36 9.14 18.27
N TYR A 691 19.62 8.32 17.56
CA TYR A 691 18.28 8.61 17.09
C TYR A 691 17.28 7.60 17.66
N VAL A 692 16.21 8.08 18.30
CA VAL A 692 15.22 7.25 18.99
C VAL A 692 13.86 7.41 18.35
N THR A 693 13.24 6.29 17.96
CA THR A 693 11.89 6.24 17.39
C THR A 693 10.98 5.30 18.16
N GLY A 694 9.69 5.25 17.78
CA GLY A 694 8.69 4.45 18.48
C GLY A 694 8.15 5.08 19.77
N ASN A 695 8.69 6.23 20.18
CA ASN A 695 8.22 7.00 21.34
C ASN A 695 6.92 7.74 20.97
N ARG A 696 5.91 7.60 21.82
CA ARG A 696 4.63 8.33 21.68
C ARG A 696 4.64 9.70 22.39
N CYS A 697 5.76 10.09 22.94
CA CYS A 697 5.97 11.39 23.55
C CYS A 697 7.46 11.69 23.65
N GLU A 698 7.83 12.95 23.73
CA GLU A 698 9.22 13.41 23.82
C GLU A 698 10.02 12.84 25.00
N ARG A 699 9.34 12.35 26.06
CA ARG A 699 9.99 11.71 27.22
C ARG A 699 10.63 10.38 26.90
N GLY A 700 10.17 9.69 25.85
CA GLY A 700 10.74 8.43 25.38
C GLY A 700 11.95 8.62 24.47
N GLY A 701 12.11 9.82 23.90
CA GLY A 701 13.34 10.22 23.22
C GLY A 701 14.43 10.59 24.22
N ASP A 702 15.67 10.58 23.80
CA ASP A 702 16.85 10.86 24.67
C ASP A 702 16.94 12.33 25.17
N ALA A 703 15.95 13.14 24.89
CA ALA A 703 15.96 14.53 25.31
C ALA A 703 16.01 14.65 26.84
N LYS A 704 17.12 15.13 27.38
CA LYS A 704 17.24 15.61 28.75
C LYS A 704 16.36 16.85 28.94
N LYS A 705 15.03 16.68 28.94
CA LYS A 705 14.13 17.82 29.16
C LYS A 705 14.13 18.22 30.62
N LYS A 706 14.40 19.48 30.87
CA LYS A 706 14.09 20.17 32.14
C LYS A 706 12.61 19.91 32.45
N ARG A 707 12.28 19.50 33.68
CA ARG A 707 10.88 19.39 34.14
C ARG A 707 10.23 20.78 33.95
N SER A 708 9.21 20.82 33.14
CA SER A 708 8.37 22.02 33.05
C SER A 708 7.66 22.19 34.37
N ASP A 709 7.81 23.36 34.98
CA ASP A 709 7.08 23.78 36.19
C ASP A 709 5.61 24.12 35.89
N ARG A 710 5.20 24.04 34.63
CA ARG A 710 3.81 24.27 34.21
C ARG A 710 2.89 23.19 34.73
N PRO A 711 1.71 23.52 35.28
CA PRO A 711 0.75 22.55 35.76
C PRO A 711 0.22 21.73 34.61
N ASN A 712 0.22 20.38 34.76
CA ASN A 712 -0.35 19.47 33.78
C ASN A 712 -1.88 19.43 33.93
N LEU A 713 -2.58 20.21 33.11
CA LEU A 713 -4.04 20.31 33.11
C LEU A 713 -4.73 18.98 32.69
N TYR A 714 -4.09 18.14 31.87
CA TYR A 714 -4.64 16.82 31.53
C TYR A 714 -4.62 15.87 32.73
N ASP A 715 -3.54 15.86 33.50
CA ASP A 715 -3.48 15.07 34.75
C ASP A 715 -4.50 15.58 35.77
N TYR A 716 -4.66 16.90 35.87
CA TYR A 716 -5.70 17.51 36.71
C TYR A 716 -7.11 17.08 36.25
N LYS A 717 -7.44 17.23 34.95
CA LYS A 717 -8.73 16.81 34.36
C LYS A 717 -9.00 15.33 34.66
N TYR A 718 -8.01 14.46 34.39
CA TYR A 718 -8.13 13.02 34.64
C TYR A 718 -8.45 12.72 36.11
N LYS A 719 -7.66 13.28 37.04
CA LYS A 719 -7.87 13.10 38.49
C LYS A 719 -9.25 13.62 38.91
N ARG A 720 -9.69 14.74 38.37
CA ARG A 720 -10.97 15.36 38.69
C ARG A 720 -12.16 14.53 38.18
N CYS A 721 -12.09 14.02 36.96
CA CYS A 721 -13.15 13.19 36.37
C CYS A 721 -13.42 11.92 37.18
N PHE A 722 -12.42 11.37 37.84
CA PHE A 722 -12.57 10.11 38.61
C PHE A 722 -12.51 10.30 40.13
N ALA A 723 -12.56 11.50 40.67
CA ALA A 723 -12.46 11.81 42.08
C ALA A 723 -13.78 11.66 42.83
N TYR A 724 -14.52 10.57 42.58
CA TYR A 724 -15.81 10.32 43.22
C TYR A 724 -15.71 9.19 44.23
N ARG A 725 -16.37 9.34 45.40
CA ARG A 725 -16.42 8.33 46.45
C ARG A 725 -17.68 7.46 46.30
N ARG A 726 -17.48 6.19 46.09
CA ARG A 726 -18.55 5.18 46.00
C ARG A 726 -19.35 5.07 47.31
N LEU A 727 -20.62 4.66 47.21
CA LEU A 727 -21.44 4.34 48.38
C LEU A 727 -20.84 3.20 49.18
N THR A 728 -21.04 3.21 50.48
CA THR A 728 -20.76 2.08 51.35
C THR A 728 -21.83 1.02 51.13
N ASP A 729 -21.53 -0.26 51.44
CA ASP A 729 -22.48 -1.38 51.27
C ASP A 729 -23.80 -1.15 52.01
N LYS A 730 -23.78 -0.47 53.16
CA LYS A 730 -24.98 -0.09 53.91
C LYS A 730 -25.86 0.94 53.19
N LYS A 731 -25.28 1.79 52.36
CA LYS A 731 -26.00 2.84 51.58
C LYS A 731 -26.37 2.41 50.18
N ALA A 732 -25.77 1.32 49.68
CA ALA A 732 -26.02 0.76 48.37
C ALA A 732 -27.23 -0.18 48.39
N THR A 733 -28.44 0.37 48.51
CA THR A 733 -29.67 -0.41 48.65
C THR A 733 -30.03 -1.21 47.40
N ARG A 734 -29.44 -0.93 46.26
CA ARG A 734 -29.70 -1.60 44.97
C ARG A 734 -28.53 -2.46 44.47
N GLY A 735 -27.50 -2.64 45.28
CA GLY A 735 -26.34 -3.48 44.92
C GLY A 735 -25.23 -2.74 44.20
N GLU A 736 -24.36 -3.49 43.51
CA GLU A 736 -23.20 -2.97 42.80
C GLU A 736 -23.45 -2.89 41.29
N ILE A 737 -22.88 -1.90 40.66
CA ILE A 737 -22.89 -1.74 39.18
C ILE A 737 -21.49 -1.36 38.70
N GLY A 738 -21.01 -2.05 37.65
CA GLY A 738 -19.71 -1.79 37.04
C GLY A 738 -19.78 -0.76 35.90
N ILE A 739 -18.81 0.15 35.86
CA ILE A 739 -18.61 1.06 34.73
C ILE A 739 -17.22 0.78 34.15
N PRO A 740 -17.10 0.41 32.86
CA PRO A 740 -15.81 0.28 32.22
C PRO A 740 -15.18 1.67 32.01
N ARG A 741 -13.86 1.79 32.28
CA ARG A 741 -13.09 3.04 32.06
C ARG A 741 -12.57 3.08 30.62
N VAL A 742 -13.47 3.30 29.66
CA VAL A 742 -13.15 3.25 28.22
C VAL A 742 -13.87 4.36 27.45
N LEU A 743 -13.30 4.77 26.33
CA LEU A 743 -13.90 5.71 25.37
C LEU A 743 -14.47 6.98 26.04
N ASN A 744 -15.67 7.36 25.70
CA ASN A 744 -16.38 8.54 26.24
C ASN A 744 -16.68 8.49 27.75
N MET A 745 -16.50 7.34 28.41
CA MET A 745 -16.60 7.28 29.87
C MET A 745 -15.56 8.15 30.59
N TYR A 746 -14.46 8.51 29.95
CA TYR A 746 -13.53 9.50 30.50
C TYR A 746 -14.13 10.89 30.69
N GLU A 747 -15.16 11.24 29.94
CA GLU A 747 -15.88 12.53 30.11
C GLU A 747 -17.24 12.35 30.79
N ASN A 748 -17.94 11.27 30.49
CA ASN A 748 -19.30 11.04 30.96
C ASN A 748 -19.35 10.34 32.32
N TYR A 749 -18.22 9.89 32.90
CA TYR A 749 -18.18 9.22 34.20
C TYR A 749 -18.81 10.04 35.34
N PRO A 750 -18.57 11.36 35.49
CA PRO A 750 -19.20 12.16 36.51
C PRO A 750 -20.75 12.11 36.50
N PHE A 751 -21.33 12.15 35.30
CA PHE A 751 -22.76 12.07 35.09
C PHE A 751 -23.29 10.68 35.53
N TRP A 752 -22.73 9.61 34.98
CA TRP A 752 -23.19 8.26 35.28
C TRP A 752 -22.98 7.86 36.72
N PHE A 753 -21.82 8.25 37.30
CA PHE A 753 -21.54 8.03 38.70
C PHE A 753 -22.60 8.69 39.59
N THR A 754 -22.91 9.95 39.33
CA THR A 754 -23.87 10.73 40.09
C THR A 754 -25.29 10.14 40.01
N LEU A 755 -25.72 9.83 38.77
CA LEU A 755 -27.02 9.22 38.51
C LEU A 755 -27.17 7.87 39.24
N LEU A 756 -26.26 6.96 39.03
CA LEU A 756 -26.31 5.61 39.59
C LEU A 756 -26.21 5.61 41.13
N THR A 757 -25.35 6.49 41.65
CA THR A 757 -25.21 6.65 43.10
C THR A 757 -26.49 7.26 43.71
N SER A 758 -27.14 8.21 43.08
CA SER A 758 -28.41 8.78 43.50
C SER A 758 -29.55 7.76 43.44
N LEU A 759 -29.48 6.77 42.56
CA LEU A 759 -30.40 5.65 42.46
C LEU A 759 -30.11 4.56 43.51
N GLY A 760 -29.06 4.66 44.33
CA GLY A 760 -28.71 3.73 45.38
C GLY A 760 -27.80 2.58 44.97
N PHE A 761 -27.07 2.71 43.86
CA PHE A 761 -26.08 1.71 43.44
C PHE A 761 -24.67 2.08 43.95
N LYS A 762 -23.88 1.09 44.31
CA LYS A 762 -22.43 1.22 44.53
C LYS A 762 -21.73 1.08 43.21
N VAL A 763 -21.19 2.18 42.71
CA VAL A 763 -20.51 2.21 41.39
C VAL A 763 -19.10 1.69 41.53
N MET A 764 -18.79 0.65 40.77
CA MET A 764 -17.46 0.07 40.63
C MET A 764 -16.88 0.47 39.26
N ILE A 765 -15.71 1.08 39.24
CA ILE A 765 -15.02 1.41 38.02
C ILE A 765 -13.91 0.41 37.72
N SER A 766 -13.75 0.02 36.48
CA SER A 766 -12.65 -0.87 36.07
C SER A 766 -11.29 -0.29 36.39
N GLY A 767 -10.26 -1.11 36.42
CA GLY A 767 -8.85 -0.70 36.47
C GLY A 767 -8.48 0.28 35.38
N ARG A 768 -7.28 0.83 35.45
CA ARG A 768 -6.69 1.59 34.33
C ARG A 768 -6.37 0.65 33.18
N SER A 769 -6.53 1.12 31.97
CA SER A 769 -6.05 0.40 30.79
C SER A 769 -4.54 0.20 30.86
N SER A 770 -4.08 -0.97 30.46
CA SER A 770 -2.66 -1.30 30.30
C SER A 770 -2.43 -1.85 28.89
N HIS A 771 -1.18 -1.87 28.44
CA HIS A 771 -0.83 -2.47 27.16
C HIS A 771 -1.18 -3.95 27.12
N GLU A 772 -0.90 -4.67 28.20
CA GLU A 772 -1.24 -6.09 28.38
C GLU A 772 -2.76 -6.33 28.25
N LEU A 773 -3.58 -5.49 28.90
CA LEU A 773 -5.04 -5.57 28.78
C LEU A 773 -5.53 -5.28 27.35
N PHE A 774 -4.84 -4.39 26.63
CA PHE A 774 -5.13 -4.08 25.24
C PHE A 774 -4.77 -5.24 24.32
N GLU A 775 -3.58 -5.84 24.49
CA GLU A 775 -3.15 -7.01 23.73
C GLU A 775 -4.10 -8.20 23.97
N THR A 776 -4.38 -8.54 25.24
CA THR A 776 -5.35 -9.59 25.57
C THR A 776 -6.75 -9.31 25.00
N GLY A 777 -7.16 -8.04 24.96
CA GLY A 777 -8.42 -7.65 24.37
C GLY A 777 -8.45 -7.86 22.85
N ILE A 778 -7.37 -7.56 22.14
CA ILE A 778 -7.24 -7.84 20.70
C ILE A 778 -7.29 -9.35 20.47
N GLU A 779 -6.53 -10.14 21.21
CA GLU A 779 -6.52 -11.60 21.08
C GLU A 779 -7.88 -12.24 21.38
N SER A 780 -8.67 -11.65 22.29
CA SER A 780 -9.99 -12.17 22.64
C SER A 780 -11.11 -11.79 21.66
N ILE A 781 -10.90 -10.76 20.83
CA ILE A 781 -11.84 -10.33 19.78
C ILE A 781 -11.52 -11.01 18.45
N ALA A 782 -10.28 -11.50 18.30
CA ALA A 782 -9.81 -12.20 17.13
C ALA A 782 -10.36 -13.63 17.06
#